data_2d6781f1e9b4da312ad4a6f766715c90
#
_entry.id   2d6781f1e9b4da312ad4a6f766715c90
#
_cell.length_a   1.000
_cell.length_b   1.000
_cell.length_c   1.000
_cell.angle_alpha   90.00
_cell.angle_beta   90.00
_cell.angle_gamma   90.00
#
_symmetry.space_group_name_H-M   'P 1'
#
loop_
_entity.id
_entity.type
_entity.pdbx_description
1 polymer ?
#
loop_
_entity_poly.entity_id
_entity_poly.type
_entity_poly.pdbx_seq_one_letter_code
_entity_poly.pdbx_strand_id
1 'polypeptide(L)'
;MTNLRPAGQSVSSRRARTMARRRRTFGVGAVVVVVVIAILVYAMGSSGGNKAASPPPAASGHHGGTTTSIPGLASSGGHHAAAPAGTPAIESGLLPWQLAAPLSREVAVPGAAGGSVSVLGGLTTGNATTAGVVNLAVPAGTPTAAGALANPTHDAAGTILGGRVLVFGGGVLSSFSTVQAYPLTAAGASATGVVVGQLPQARSDAAAVTIGRTAYVVGGYDGTVADPQVLSTTDGSSFHSVGSLPVPVRYPAVAALGQMIYAFGGQQVSGAAGAVTAIQGIDTASGKIRVVGHLPQALLGASAVTLGGVIYVAGGSTGPSDSGVIYAFDPVKGQVLVAGHLISPLSNAAVATVAGTAWLVGGESGSTPTAAVQMLKPNIKFGTAGAPGAGSPYFGEKLLVADRGNNRLLVLDDTGAVTWTYPNPPSMPPPPGPGGFYFPDDAFFIKNGTAIISNQEQNETIVQIGYPSGKILWSYGHPAQPGSSPGYLHEPDDAYLLKNGNTTVADADNCRILFISPGGSVLNQIGTTGSCVHNPPTEVGGPNGDTPLADGNVLVSETRGSYISEYTPSGSLVWTVHLPIAYPSDPQQLGPDLYMCADYTNPGGIVEFNKAGQILYTYRAPSGINRLNQPSLAELLPSGVFMANDDYRNRMAAIDPTTQALVWNYGVPDVAGTAPGELNTPDGFDILNPDGSTPTHPTTG
;
A
#
# COMPACT_ATOMS: atom_id res chain seq x y z
N MET A 1 52.72 -5.01 -24.80
CA MET A 1 51.66 -6.02 -24.88
C MET A 1 50.64 -5.65 -23.83
N THR A 2 49.70 -4.83 -24.19
CA THR A 2 48.68 -4.22 -23.28
C THR A 2 47.36 -4.94 -23.59
N ASN A 3 46.83 -5.65 -22.59
CA ASN A 3 45.52 -6.30 -22.66
C ASN A 3 44.42 -5.24 -22.66
N LEU A 4 43.82 -5.01 -23.79
CA LEU A 4 42.55 -4.29 -23.93
C LEU A 4 41.43 -5.21 -23.45
N ARG A 5 40.76 -4.80 -22.39
CA ARG A 5 39.44 -5.33 -21.98
C ARG A 5 38.40 -4.86 -23.00
N PRO A 6 37.45 -5.70 -23.41
CA PRO A 6 36.40 -5.27 -24.30
C PRO A 6 35.46 -4.29 -23.56
N ALA A 7 35.04 -3.25 -24.29
CA ALA A 7 34.17 -2.20 -23.86
C ALA A 7 32.76 -2.73 -23.46
N GLY A 8 32.22 -2.11 -22.47
CA GLY A 8 30.87 -2.02 -21.99
C GLY A 8 29.77 -2.90 -22.60
N GLN A 9 29.30 -3.83 -21.81
CA GLN A 9 27.96 -4.36 -22.04
C GLN A 9 26.95 -3.32 -21.57
N SER A 10 25.89 -3.08 -22.35
CA SER A 10 24.84 -2.15 -22.01
C SER A 10 24.15 -2.48 -20.69
N VAL A 11 23.61 -1.49 -20.03
CA VAL A 11 22.91 -1.65 -18.73
C VAL A 11 21.70 -2.57 -18.90
N SER A 12 20.97 -2.45 -20.01
CA SER A 12 19.80 -3.26 -20.34
C SER A 12 20.14 -4.72 -20.67
N SER A 13 21.27 -4.98 -21.33
CA SER A 13 21.73 -6.36 -21.55
C SER A 13 22.14 -7.05 -20.24
N ARG A 14 22.52 -6.28 -19.21
CA ARG A 14 22.70 -6.80 -17.84
C ARG A 14 21.38 -7.15 -17.18
N ARG A 15 20.31 -6.32 -17.38
CA ARG A 15 18.96 -6.61 -16.88
C ARG A 15 18.47 -7.97 -17.40
N ALA A 16 18.47 -8.18 -18.70
CA ALA A 16 18.01 -9.43 -19.32
C ALA A 16 18.82 -10.67 -18.89
N ARG A 17 20.14 -10.55 -18.75
CA ARG A 17 21.00 -11.68 -18.33
C ARG A 17 20.84 -12.03 -16.84
N THR A 18 20.57 -11.06 -15.99
CA THR A 18 20.27 -11.31 -14.56
C THR A 18 18.94 -12.02 -14.40
N MET A 19 17.91 -11.66 -15.17
CA MET A 19 16.63 -12.37 -15.21
C MET A 19 16.76 -13.81 -15.71
N ALA A 20 17.50 -14.04 -16.81
CA ALA A 20 17.70 -15.39 -17.34
C ALA A 20 18.45 -16.31 -16.37
N ARG A 21 19.43 -15.80 -15.61
CA ARG A 21 20.14 -16.58 -14.59
C ARG A 21 19.24 -16.90 -13.39
N ARG A 22 18.41 -15.94 -12.91
CA ARG A 22 17.49 -16.20 -11.79
C ARG A 22 16.39 -17.20 -12.17
N ARG A 23 15.81 -17.12 -13.40
CA ARG A 23 14.82 -18.12 -13.85
C ARG A 23 15.37 -19.55 -13.86
N ARG A 24 16.65 -19.74 -14.23
CA ARG A 24 17.28 -21.08 -14.17
C ARG A 24 17.51 -21.58 -12.74
N THR A 25 17.82 -20.69 -11.78
CA THR A 25 18.07 -21.08 -10.39
C THR A 25 16.75 -21.37 -9.66
N PHE A 26 15.67 -20.61 -9.93
CA PHE A 26 14.35 -20.88 -9.35
C PHE A 26 13.69 -22.13 -9.94
N GLY A 27 13.85 -22.41 -11.24
CA GLY A 27 13.31 -23.60 -11.86
C GLY A 27 13.90 -24.90 -11.26
N VAL A 28 15.18 -24.92 -10.96
CA VAL A 28 15.85 -26.08 -10.35
C VAL A 28 15.45 -26.25 -8.89
N GLY A 29 15.29 -25.16 -8.13
CA GLY A 29 14.86 -25.21 -6.74
C GLY A 29 13.42 -25.69 -6.58
N ALA A 30 12.49 -25.24 -7.41
CA ALA A 30 11.10 -25.66 -7.39
C ALA A 30 10.91 -27.13 -7.73
N VAL A 31 11.66 -27.66 -8.70
CA VAL A 31 11.61 -29.09 -9.07
C VAL A 31 12.13 -29.98 -7.95
N VAL A 32 13.19 -29.56 -7.23
CA VAL A 32 13.73 -30.33 -6.11
C VAL A 32 12.75 -30.36 -4.93
N VAL A 33 12.08 -29.26 -4.62
CA VAL A 33 11.08 -29.20 -3.54
C VAL A 33 9.86 -30.07 -3.85
N VAL A 34 9.34 -30.04 -5.08
CA VAL A 34 8.19 -30.87 -5.50
C VAL A 34 8.55 -32.36 -5.46
N VAL A 35 9.77 -32.75 -5.87
CA VAL A 35 10.22 -34.16 -5.82
C VAL A 35 10.39 -34.64 -4.37
N VAL A 36 10.90 -33.79 -3.47
CA VAL A 36 11.04 -34.16 -2.04
C VAL A 36 9.67 -34.29 -1.35
N ILE A 37 8.70 -33.43 -1.66
CA ILE A 37 7.34 -33.54 -1.13
C ILE A 37 6.63 -34.80 -1.68
N ALA A 38 6.79 -35.11 -2.97
CA ALA A 38 6.22 -36.33 -3.55
C ALA A 38 6.80 -37.61 -2.94
N ILE A 39 8.10 -37.65 -2.62
CA ILE A 39 8.74 -38.79 -1.95
C ILE A 39 8.25 -38.95 -0.50
N LEU A 40 8.05 -37.86 0.22
CA LEU A 40 7.53 -37.88 1.61
C LEU A 40 6.07 -38.31 1.68
N VAL A 41 5.23 -37.90 0.71
CA VAL A 41 3.82 -38.35 0.63
C VAL A 41 3.73 -39.83 0.24
N TYR A 42 4.62 -40.33 -0.62
CA TYR A 42 4.66 -41.75 -1.00
C TYR A 42 5.14 -42.66 0.15
N ALA A 43 6.03 -42.18 1.00
CA ALA A 43 6.55 -42.93 2.14
C ALA A 43 5.58 -43.02 3.34
N MET A 44 4.52 -42.19 3.42
CA MET A 44 3.52 -42.21 4.48
C MET A 44 2.21 -42.93 4.07
N GLY A 45 2.09 -43.39 2.82
CA GLY A 45 0.87 -43.94 2.23
C GLY A 45 0.74 -45.48 2.21
N SER A 46 1.68 -46.24 2.77
CA SER A 46 1.64 -47.69 2.68
C SER A 46 1.50 -48.38 4.04
N SER A 47 0.29 -48.39 4.62
CA SER A 47 -0.15 -49.46 5.51
C SER A 47 -1.67 -49.41 5.74
N GLY A 48 -2.35 -50.50 5.36
CA GLY A 48 -3.68 -50.87 5.85
C GLY A 48 -4.78 -50.94 4.77
N GLY A 49 -5.04 -52.17 4.34
CA GLY A 49 -5.96 -52.54 3.27
C GLY A 49 -7.41 -52.79 3.67
N ASN A 50 -8.17 -53.03 2.62
CA ASN A 50 -9.39 -53.83 2.41
C ASN A 50 -10.74 -53.13 2.19
N LYS A 51 -11.17 -53.31 1.04
CA LYS A 51 -12.34 -53.93 0.37
C LYS A 51 -13.27 -53.01 -0.40
N ALA A 52 -13.42 -53.41 -1.64
CA ALA A 52 -14.25 -52.86 -2.70
C ALA A 52 -15.77 -53.07 -2.52
N ALA A 53 -16.56 -52.16 -3.07
CA ALA A 53 -17.90 -52.45 -3.59
C ALA A 53 -18.17 -51.53 -4.81
N SER A 54 -18.67 -52.14 -5.89
CA SER A 54 -18.93 -51.58 -7.22
C SER A 54 -20.29 -50.84 -7.28
N PRO A 55 -20.50 -49.96 -8.29
CA PRO A 55 -21.69 -49.13 -8.42
C PRO A 55 -22.79 -49.77 -9.30
N PRO A 56 -24.06 -49.40 -9.16
CA PRO A 56 -25.12 -49.70 -10.13
C PRO A 56 -25.41 -48.51 -11.09
N PRO A 57 -26.16 -48.72 -12.19
CA PRO A 57 -26.06 -47.98 -13.42
C PRO A 57 -27.07 -46.81 -13.56
N ALA A 58 -26.86 -46.04 -14.61
CA ALA A 58 -27.59 -44.83 -15.00
C ALA A 58 -29.04 -45.09 -15.44
N ALA A 59 -29.94 -44.15 -15.12
CA ALA A 59 -31.24 -44.01 -15.78
C ALA A 59 -31.41 -42.54 -16.22
N SER A 60 -31.79 -42.40 -17.50
CA SER A 60 -32.10 -41.16 -18.20
C SER A 60 -33.49 -40.60 -17.83
N GLY A 61 -33.62 -39.29 -17.71
CA GLY A 61 -34.93 -38.62 -17.60
C GLY A 61 -34.80 -37.13 -17.73
N HIS A 62 -35.26 -36.60 -18.86
CA HIS A 62 -35.46 -35.17 -19.07
C HIS A 62 -36.57 -34.62 -18.16
N HIS A 63 -36.35 -33.45 -17.57
CA HIS A 63 -37.32 -32.29 -17.59
C HIS A 63 -36.63 -31.05 -17.00
N GLY A 64 -36.93 -29.89 -17.61
CA GLY A 64 -36.37 -28.59 -17.35
C GLY A 64 -36.80 -27.97 -16.01
N GLY A 65 -36.05 -27.03 -15.56
CA GLY A 65 -36.43 -26.15 -14.45
C GLY A 65 -35.23 -25.47 -13.80
N THR A 66 -35.17 -24.19 -13.98
CA THR A 66 -34.58 -23.15 -13.11
C THR A 66 -33.17 -23.40 -12.55
N THR A 67 -32.23 -22.72 -13.10
CA THR A 67 -30.87 -22.52 -12.59
C THR A 67 -30.88 -21.73 -11.28
N THR A 68 -30.69 -22.40 -10.17
CA THR A 68 -30.17 -21.78 -8.94
C THR A 68 -28.65 -21.88 -8.96
N SER A 69 -28.00 -20.76 -9.14
CA SER A 69 -26.54 -20.65 -9.05
C SER A 69 -26.09 -20.86 -7.61
N ILE A 70 -25.25 -21.87 -7.38
CA ILE A 70 -24.47 -22.03 -6.16
C ILE A 70 -23.39 -20.94 -6.18
N PRO A 71 -23.20 -20.13 -5.12
CA PRO A 71 -22.09 -19.16 -5.08
C PRO A 71 -20.76 -19.89 -5.05
N GLY A 72 -19.97 -19.74 -6.10
CA GLY A 72 -18.58 -20.16 -6.13
C GLY A 72 -17.75 -19.34 -5.15
N LEU A 73 -16.74 -19.96 -4.55
CA LEU A 73 -15.72 -19.31 -3.75
C LEU A 73 -15.12 -18.12 -4.55
N ALA A 74 -15.42 -16.91 -4.09
CA ALA A 74 -14.76 -15.70 -4.58
C ALA A 74 -13.33 -15.68 -4.04
N SER A 75 -12.35 -15.73 -4.94
CA SER A 75 -11.00 -15.30 -4.65
C SER A 75 -11.06 -13.84 -4.16
N SER A 76 -10.39 -13.52 -3.07
CA SER A 76 -10.33 -12.20 -2.46
C SER A 76 -9.44 -11.23 -3.26
N GLY A 77 -9.79 -10.96 -4.50
CA GLY A 77 -9.41 -9.74 -5.18
C GLY A 77 -10.38 -8.65 -4.70
N GLY A 78 -9.89 -7.68 -3.94
CA GLY A 78 -10.74 -6.68 -3.32
C GLY A 78 -11.39 -5.77 -4.36
N HIS A 79 -12.58 -6.10 -4.81
CA HIS A 79 -13.45 -5.16 -5.48
C HIS A 79 -14.00 -4.21 -4.42
N HIS A 80 -13.42 -3.01 -4.33
CA HIS A 80 -13.93 -1.96 -3.45
C HIS A 80 -15.17 -1.36 -4.11
N ALA A 81 -16.34 -1.61 -3.54
CA ALA A 81 -17.53 -0.88 -3.95
C ALA A 81 -17.34 0.60 -3.60
N ALA A 82 -17.61 1.50 -4.56
CA ALA A 82 -17.55 2.93 -4.34
C ALA A 82 -18.40 3.34 -3.13
N ALA A 83 -17.87 4.17 -2.25
CA ALA A 83 -18.65 4.70 -1.14
C ALA A 83 -19.73 5.63 -1.69
N PRO A 84 -20.96 5.61 -1.11
CA PRO A 84 -22.01 6.55 -1.51
C PRO A 84 -21.55 8.01 -1.38
N ALA A 85 -22.00 8.89 -2.27
CA ALA A 85 -21.68 10.32 -2.20
C ALA A 85 -22.01 10.89 -0.81
N GLY A 86 -21.01 11.51 -0.17
CA GLY A 86 -21.13 12.03 1.19
C GLY A 86 -20.69 11.08 2.30
N THR A 87 -20.14 9.90 2.00
CA THR A 87 -19.51 9.02 2.99
C THR A 87 -18.18 9.62 3.44
N PRO A 88 -17.89 9.68 4.75
CA PRO A 88 -16.59 10.13 5.22
C PRO A 88 -15.49 9.18 4.75
N ALA A 89 -14.68 9.60 3.80
CA ALA A 89 -13.52 8.84 3.36
C ALA A 89 -12.39 8.95 4.38
N ILE A 90 -11.63 7.87 4.56
CA ILE A 90 -10.46 7.84 5.41
C ILE A 90 -9.27 7.28 4.64
N GLU A 91 -8.18 8.01 4.68
CA GLU A 91 -6.90 7.54 4.18
C GLU A 91 -6.27 6.61 5.21
N SER A 92 -5.80 5.45 4.79
CA SER A 92 -4.97 4.57 5.60
C SER A 92 -3.59 4.46 4.97
N GLY A 93 -2.56 4.36 5.81
CA GLY A 93 -1.19 4.25 5.34
C GLY A 93 -0.37 3.30 6.21
N LEU A 94 0.49 2.50 5.60
CA LEU A 94 1.44 1.65 6.30
C LEU A 94 2.79 2.36 6.36
N LEU A 95 3.30 2.59 7.58
CA LEU A 95 4.52 3.36 7.81
C LEU A 95 5.78 2.58 7.37
N PRO A 96 6.83 3.28 6.88
CA PRO A 96 8.08 2.65 6.45
C PRO A 96 8.94 2.14 7.61
N TRP A 97 8.58 2.49 8.84
CA TRP A 97 9.23 2.04 10.06
C TRP A 97 8.31 1.12 10.87
N GLN A 98 8.87 0.40 11.79
CA GLN A 98 8.18 -0.62 12.59
C GLN A 98 8.56 -0.49 14.06
N LEU A 99 7.81 -1.15 14.95
CA LEU A 99 8.23 -1.39 16.31
C LEU A 99 9.56 -2.17 16.33
N ALA A 100 10.34 -2.02 17.40
CA ALA A 100 11.60 -2.75 17.58
C ALA A 100 11.39 -4.28 17.65
N ALA A 101 10.22 -4.72 18.05
CA ALA A 101 9.78 -6.12 18.06
C ALA A 101 8.28 -6.20 17.82
N PRO A 102 7.77 -7.31 17.25
CA PRO A 102 6.33 -7.55 17.13
C PRO A 102 5.63 -7.50 18.48
N LEU A 103 4.45 -6.86 18.51
CA LEU A 103 3.65 -6.65 19.69
C LEU A 103 2.16 -6.72 19.33
N SER A 104 1.32 -7.24 20.22
CA SER A 104 -0.13 -7.24 20.11
C SER A 104 -0.79 -7.08 21.47
N ARG A 105 -2.07 -6.71 21.50
CA ARG A 105 -2.88 -6.63 22.74
C ARG A 105 -2.29 -5.71 23.80
N GLU A 106 -1.59 -4.69 23.35
CA GLU A 106 -1.01 -3.61 24.14
C GLU A 106 -2.01 -2.49 24.33
N VAL A 107 -1.65 -1.53 25.18
CA VAL A 107 -2.34 -0.25 25.32
C VAL A 107 -1.57 0.82 24.55
N ALA A 108 -2.27 1.63 23.74
CA ALA A 108 -1.70 2.82 23.10
C ALA A 108 -2.49 4.08 23.49
N VAL A 109 -1.77 5.15 23.81
CA VAL A 109 -2.35 6.45 24.14
C VAL A 109 -1.50 7.57 23.53
N PRO A 110 -2.05 8.79 23.34
CA PRO A 110 -1.23 9.96 23.00
C PRO A 110 -0.12 10.17 24.05
N GLY A 111 1.10 10.41 23.62
CA GLY A 111 2.22 10.70 24.52
C GLY A 111 2.17 12.12 25.11
N ALA A 112 2.96 12.38 26.14
CA ALA A 112 2.99 13.66 26.87
C ALA A 112 3.49 14.83 26.02
N ALA A 113 4.47 14.61 25.14
CA ALA A 113 4.91 15.58 24.14
C ALA A 113 4.04 15.42 22.90
N GLY A 114 3.27 16.40 22.50
CA GLY A 114 2.51 16.37 21.26
C GLY A 114 3.40 15.82 20.10
N GLY A 115 2.88 14.90 19.29
CA GLY A 115 3.65 14.22 18.23
C GLY A 115 4.26 12.88 18.65
N SER A 116 3.75 12.25 19.71
CA SER A 116 4.16 10.87 20.07
C SER A 116 2.98 10.00 20.49
N VAL A 117 3.17 8.67 20.38
CA VAL A 117 2.28 7.63 20.91
C VAL A 117 3.04 6.87 21.98
N SER A 118 2.44 6.70 23.17
CA SER A 118 2.97 5.83 24.22
C SER A 118 2.31 4.45 24.11
N VAL A 119 3.12 3.41 24.04
CA VAL A 119 2.72 1.99 23.93
C VAL A 119 3.14 1.28 25.20
N LEU A 120 2.20 0.58 25.86
CA LEU A 120 2.38 0.02 27.21
C LEU A 120 1.96 -1.44 27.23
N GLY A 121 2.84 -2.30 27.78
CA GLY A 121 2.55 -3.72 27.94
C GLY A 121 2.41 -4.47 26.60
N GLY A 122 1.61 -5.51 26.59
CA GLY A 122 1.28 -6.30 25.38
C GLY A 122 1.89 -7.69 25.37
N LEU A 123 1.59 -8.41 24.29
CA LEU A 123 2.01 -9.78 24.01
C LEU A 123 3.04 -9.76 22.88
N THR A 124 4.24 -10.32 23.15
CA THR A 124 5.32 -10.44 22.15
C THR A 124 5.24 -11.78 21.43
N THR A 125 6.08 -11.98 20.43
CA THR A 125 6.28 -13.30 19.79
C THR A 125 6.65 -14.35 20.82
N GLY A 126 6.09 -15.56 20.67
CA GLY A 126 6.30 -16.64 21.64
C GLY A 126 5.41 -16.55 22.89
N ASN A 127 4.35 -15.73 22.86
CA ASN A 127 3.36 -15.55 23.93
C ASN A 127 3.96 -15.03 25.26
N ALA A 128 5.03 -14.23 25.17
CA ALA A 128 5.60 -13.58 26.35
C ALA A 128 4.93 -12.23 26.60
N THR A 129 4.45 -12.02 27.83
CA THR A 129 3.84 -10.74 28.26
C THR A 129 4.91 -9.76 28.69
N THR A 130 4.83 -8.50 28.26
CA THR A 130 5.78 -7.46 28.62
C THR A 130 5.19 -6.42 29.57
N ALA A 131 6.03 -5.79 30.40
CA ALA A 131 5.71 -4.57 31.14
C ALA A 131 6.28 -3.32 30.44
N GLY A 132 7.04 -3.48 29.36
CA GLY A 132 7.74 -2.39 28.69
C GLY A 132 6.82 -1.23 28.28
N VAL A 133 7.35 -0.01 28.37
CA VAL A 133 6.71 1.19 27.85
C VAL A 133 7.66 1.84 26.84
N VAL A 134 7.12 2.16 25.67
CA VAL A 134 7.84 2.78 24.55
C VAL A 134 7.08 4.01 24.07
N ASN A 135 7.77 5.11 23.87
CA ASN A 135 7.26 6.28 23.18
C ASN A 135 7.70 6.24 21.71
N LEU A 136 6.74 6.36 20.81
CA LEU A 136 6.96 6.43 19.37
C LEU A 136 6.76 7.87 18.90
N ALA A 137 7.80 8.52 18.42
CA ALA A 137 7.64 9.81 17.75
C ALA A 137 6.92 9.61 16.41
N VAL A 138 5.82 10.33 16.19
CA VAL A 138 5.04 10.21 14.96
C VAL A 138 5.01 11.54 14.21
N PRO A 139 5.15 11.53 12.87
CA PRO A 139 5.23 10.36 11.97
C PRO A 139 6.61 9.69 11.86
N ALA A 140 7.66 10.24 12.45
CA ALA A 140 9.06 9.85 12.22
C ALA A 140 9.44 8.43 12.69
N GLY A 141 8.68 7.83 13.62
CA GLY A 141 8.82 6.42 13.98
C GLY A 141 9.98 6.07 14.90
N THR A 142 10.66 7.05 15.49
CA THR A 142 11.80 6.74 16.39
C THR A 142 11.27 6.22 17.73
N PRO A 143 11.50 4.93 18.10
CA PRO A 143 11.10 4.41 19.39
C PRO A 143 12.08 4.86 20.47
N THR A 144 11.55 5.28 21.60
CA THR A 144 12.34 5.61 22.80
C THR A 144 11.78 4.83 23.98
N ALA A 145 12.64 4.06 24.65
CA ALA A 145 12.24 3.37 25.89
C ALA A 145 11.82 4.40 26.94
N ALA A 146 10.63 4.20 27.52
CA ALA A 146 10.04 5.12 28.48
C ALA A 146 9.87 4.50 29.89
N GLY A 147 10.33 3.27 30.09
CA GLY A 147 10.28 2.56 31.37
C GLY A 147 9.39 1.33 31.35
N ALA A 148 8.63 1.09 32.41
CA ALA A 148 7.80 -0.09 32.55
C ALA A 148 6.56 0.14 33.42
N LEU A 149 5.51 -0.65 33.18
CA LEU A 149 4.39 -0.86 34.11
C LEU A 149 4.89 -1.55 35.40
N ALA A 150 4.13 -1.44 36.48
CA ALA A 150 4.42 -2.14 37.73
C ALA A 150 4.38 -3.67 37.57
N ASN A 151 3.45 -4.16 36.75
CA ASN A 151 3.30 -5.57 36.41
C ASN A 151 3.16 -5.74 34.90
N PRO A 152 3.78 -6.79 34.31
CA PRO A 152 3.54 -7.13 32.92
C PRO A 152 2.07 -7.48 32.70
N THR A 153 1.51 -7.03 31.59
CA THR A 153 0.12 -7.32 31.24
C THR A 153 -0.10 -7.23 29.73
N HIS A 154 -0.97 -8.07 29.20
CA HIS A 154 -1.59 -7.98 27.87
C HIS A 154 -3.11 -8.05 28.03
N ASP A 155 -3.86 -7.77 26.97
CA ASP A 155 -5.33 -7.74 26.99
C ASP A 155 -5.90 -6.79 28.07
N ALA A 156 -5.14 -5.76 28.42
CA ALA A 156 -5.57 -4.73 29.36
C ALA A 156 -6.31 -3.60 28.63
N ALA A 157 -7.28 -3.00 29.31
CA ALA A 157 -7.88 -1.75 28.86
C ALA A 157 -7.04 -0.56 29.33
N GLY A 158 -6.88 0.47 28.50
CA GLY A 158 -6.11 1.65 28.89
C GLY A 158 -6.71 2.97 28.39
N THR A 159 -6.57 4.02 29.19
CA THR A 159 -6.96 5.40 28.82
C THR A 159 -6.22 6.43 29.67
N ILE A 160 -6.23 7.69 29.23
CA ILE A 160 -5.64 8.80 30.01
C ILE A 160 -6.68 9.37 30.95
N LEU A 161 -6.33 9.51 32.23
CA LEU A 161 -7.13 10.20 33.25
C LEU A 161 -6.22 11.02 34.17
N GLY A 162 -6.50 12.30 34.32
CA GLY A 162 -5.74 13.18 35.22
C GLY A 162 -4.24 13.30 34.87
N GLY A 163 -3.88 13.25 33.59
CA GLY A 163 -2.50 13.39 33.10
C GLY A 163 -1.63 12.13 33.26
N ARG A 164 -2.23 10.99 33.61
CA ARG A 164 -1.57 9.67 33.65
C ARG A 164 -2.36 8.64 32.87
N VAL A 165 -1.69 7.60 32.40
CA VAL A 165 -2.34 6.43 31.80
C VAL A 165 -2.83 5.53 32.93
N LEU A 166 -4.11 5.18 32.92
CA LEU A 166 -4.66 4.10 33.73
C LEU A 166 -4.75 2.85 32.88
N VAL A 167 -4.18 1.75 33.36
CA VAL A 167 -4.22 0.42 32.75
C VAL A 167 -5.04 -0.48 33.66
N PHE A 168 -6.17 -0.97 33.16
CA PHE A 168 -7.16 -1.73 33.91
C PHE A 168 -7.04 -3.22 33.57
N GLY A 169 -6.80 -4.04 34.55
CA GLY A 169 -6.82 -5.49 34.42
C GLY A 169 -5.80 -6.05 33.43
N GLY A 170 -6.29 -6.77 32.43
CA GLY A 170 -5.47 -7.62 31.54
C GLY A 170 -5.06 -8.90 32.25
N GLY A 171 -3.94 -9.48 31.84
CA GLY A 171 -3.47 -10.71 32.46
C GLY A 171 -2.10 -11.17 31.95
N VAL A 172 -1.66 -12.32 32.46
CA VAL A 172 -0.54 -13.12 31.95
C VAL A 172 -1.03 -14.55 31.68
N LEU A 173 -1.46 -15.27 32.72
CA LEU A 173 -2.05 -16.62 32.64
C LEU A 173 -3.52 -16.63 33.06
N SER A 174 -3.95 -15.56 33.71
CA SER A 174 -5.33 -15.35 34.18
C SER A 174 -5.63 -13.86 34.18
N SER A 175 -6.91 -13.53 34.16
CA SER A 175 -7.36 -12.12 34.26
C SER A 175 -6.98 -11.50 35.59
N PHE A 176 -6.57 -10.23 35.58
CA PHE A 176 -6.22 -9.43 36.76
C PHE A 176 -7.34 -8.45 37.12
N SER A 177 -7.46 -8.14 38.42
CA SER A 177 -8.24 -6.99 38.88
C SER A 177 -7.38 -5.73 39.04
N THR A 178 -6.07 -5.82 38.95
CA THR A 178 -5.13 -4.74 39.21
C THR A 178 -5.37 -3.54 38.29
N VAL A 179 -5.36 -2.32 38.88
CA VAL A 179 -5.31 -1.07 38.13
C VAL A 179 -3.96 -0.42 38.33
N GLN A 180 -3.25 -0.21 37.24
CA GLN A 180 -1.92 0.42 37.24
C GLN A 180 -2.02 1.84 36.69
N ALA A 181 -1.30 2.78 37.28
CA ALA A 181 -1.10 4.11 36.77
C ALA A 181 0.34 4.27 36.27
N TYR A 182 0.48 4.81 35.08
CA TYR A 182 1.78 5.15 34.48
C TYR A 182 1.79 6.67 34.19
N PRO A 183 2.77 7.41 34.72
CA PRO A 183 2.88 8.84 34.40
C PRO A 183 3.32 9.02 32.95
N LEU A 184 2.62 9.88 32.20
CA LEU A 184 3.07 10.23 30.86
C LEU A 184 4.39 11.00 30.97
N THR A 185 5.42 10.48 30.35
CA THR A 185 6.78 11.04 30.37
C THR A 185 7.10 11.79 29.09
N ALA A 186 7.89 12.85 29.20
CA ALA A 186 8.47 13.51 28.04
C ALA A 186 9.45 12.57 27.30
N ALA A 187 9.76 12.88 26.05
CA ALA A 187 10.71 12.09 25.26
C ALA A 187 12.07 11.93 26.00
N GLY A 188 12.56 10.70 26.08
CA GLY A 188 13.82 10.36 26.75
C GLY A 188 13.76 10.23 28.28
N ALA A 189 12.63 10.53 28.92
CA ALA A 189 12.43 10.27 30.35
C ALA A 189 11.88 8.84 30.55
N SER A 190 12.33 8.19 31.61
CA SER A 190 11.87 6.84 32.00
C SER A 190 11.10 6.90 33.30
N ALA A 191 10.01 6.14 33.39
CA ALA A 191 9.17 6.07 34.58
C ALA A 191 8.82 4.62 34.92
N THR A 192 8.43 4.40 36.16
CA THR A 192 7.88 3.12 36.62
C THR A 192 6.41 3.32 36.98
N GLY A 193 5.56 2.45 36.45
CA GLY A 193 4.15 2.40 36.82
C GLY A 193 3.95 1.98 38.27
N VAL A 194 2.82 2.33 38.83
CA VAL A 194 2.44 1.95 40.22
C VAL A 194 1.02 1.36 40.22
N VAL A 195 0.76 0.42 41.10
CA VAL A 195 -0.60 -0.07 41.35
C VAL A 195 -1.35 0.97 42.19
N VAL A 196 -2.52 1.40 41.70
CA VAL A 196 -3.33 2.47 42.32
C VAL A 196 -4.71 2.01 42.80
N GLY A 197 -5.16 0.84 42.34
CA GLY A 197 -6.47 0.33 42.70
C GLY A 197 -6.70 -1.10 42.18
N GLN A 198 -7.95 -1.54 42.35
CA GLN A 198 -8.42 -2.82 41.82
C GLN A 198 -9.83 -2.64 41.24
N LEU A 199 -10.09 -3.32 40.12
CA LEU A 199 -11.44 -3.51 39.60
C LEU A 199 -12.27 -4.33 40.60
N PRO A 200 -13.58 -4.15 40.62
CA PRO A 200 -14.47 -4.96 41.48
C PRO A 200 -14.35 -6.48 41.20
N GLN A 201 -13.98 -6.85 39.97
CA GLN A 201 -13.76 -8.20 39.49
C GLN A 201 -12.58 -8.23 38.52
N ALA A 202 -11.83 -9.33 38.51
CA ALA A 202 -10.75 -9.54 37.54
C ALA A 202 -11.30 -9.43 36.10
N ARG A 203 -10.55 -8.78 35.20
CA ARG A 203 -11.05 -8.51 33.85
C ARG A 203 -9.90 -8.34 32.87
N SER A 204 -9.89 -9.15 31.83
CA SER A 204 -9.08 -8.97 30.61
C SER A 204 -9.96 -8.64 29.40
N ASP A 205 -9.38 -8.38 28.24
CA ASP A 205 -10.10 -8.25 26.96
C ASP A 205 -11.17 -7.14 26.95
N ALA A 206 -11.06 -6.18 27.85
CA ALA A 206 -11.91 -5.01 27.94
C ALA A 206 -11.34 -3.85 27.14
N ALA A 207 -12.16 -2.85 26.86
CA ALA A 207 -11.69 -1.57 26.32
C ALA A 207 -12.00 -0.43 27.31
N ALA A 208 -11.22 0.66 27.22
CA ALA A 208 -11.44 1.83 28.08
C ALA A 208 -11.41 3.13 27.27
N VAL A 209 -12.21 4.10 27.70
CA VAL A 209 -12.28 5.44 27.11
C VAL A 209 -12.55 6.48 28.20
N THR A 210 -12.03 7.69 28.01
CA THR A 210 -12.27 8.81 28.94
C THR A 210 -13.20 9.84 28.30
N ILE A 211 -14.21 10.27 29.04
CA ILE A 211 -15.06 11.43 28.72
C ILE A 211 -14.91 12.45 29.84
N GLY A 212 -14.36 13.61 29.52
CA GLY A 212 -14.11 14.66 30.50
C GLY A 212 -13.15 14.21 31.62
N ARG A 213 -13.67 14.02 32.85
CA ARG A 213 -12.90 13.60 34.04
C ARG A 213 -13.25 12.19 34.51
N THR A 214 -13.88 11.39 33.68
CA THR A 214 -14.33 10.04 34.01
C THR A 214 -13.82 9.05 32.99
N ALA A 215 -13.14 8.02 33.44
CA ALA A 215 -12.76 6.86 32.64
C ALA A 215 -13.85 5.79 32.76
N TYR A 216 -14.11 5.12 31.64
CA TYR A 216 -15.08 4.04 31.52
C TYR A 216 -14.39 2.78 31.06
N VAL A 217 -14.74 1.63 31.67
CA VAL A 217 -14.26 0.31 31.29
C VAL A 217 -15.46 -0.49 30.77
N VAL A 218 -15.35 -1.02 29.55
CA VAL A 218 -16.47 -1.59 28.80
C VAL A 218 -16.15 -3.03 28.38
N GLY A 219 -17.04 -3.95 28.68
CA GLY A 219 -16.91 -5.37 28.32
C GLY A 219 -15.75 -6.06 29.04
N GLY A 220 -15.25 -7.13 28.46
CA GLY A 220 -14.11 -7.89 28.96
C GLY A 220 -14.47 -9.31 29.37
N TYR A 221 -13.51 -9.98 30.01
CA TYR A 221 -13.57 -11.39 30.37
C TYR A 221 -13.02 -11.61 31.78
N ASP A 222 -13.78 -12.29 32.65
CA ASP A 222 -13.42 -12.51 34.06
C ASP A 222 -12.58 -13.78 34.29
N GLY A 223 -12.30 -14.53 33.24
CA GLY A 223 -11.65 -15.84 33.28
C GLY A 223 -12.63 -16.98 33.02
N THR A 224 -13.96 -16.71 33.01
CA THR A 224 -15.04 -17.71 32.80
C THR A 224 -16.07 -17.25 31.79
N VAL A 225 -16.54 -16.01 31.90
CA VAL A 225 -17.58 -15.42 31.03
C VAL A 225 -17.23 -14.01 30.59
N ALA A 226 -17.86 -13.55 29.52
CA ALA A 226 -17.80 -12.14 29.13
C ALA A 226 -18.58 -11.30 30.14
N ASP A 227 -17.92 -10.26 30.68
CA ASP A 227 -18.51 -9.38 31.71
C ASP A 227 -19.41 -8.31 31.04
N PRO A 228 -20.70 -8.25 31.37
CA PRO A 228 -21.61 -7.25 30.83
C PRO A 228 -21.45 -5.86 31.46
N GLN A 229 -20.80 -5.72 32.61
CA GLN A 229 -20.79 -4.46 33.36
C GLN A 229 -19.95 -3.39 32.69
N VAL A 230 -20.52 -2.19 32.58
CA VAL A 230 -19.81 -0.96 32.26
C VAL A 230 -19.48 -0.26 33.55
N LEU A 231 -18.19 -0.05 33.82
CA LEU A 231 -17.69 0.61 35.02
C LEU A 231 -17.24 2.03 34.72
N SER A 232 -17.35 2.92 35.69
CA SER A 232 -16.79 4.29 35.65
C SER A 232 -15.91 4.56 36.86
N THR A 233 -14.88 5.40 36.66
CA THR A 233 -14.00 5.86 37.74
C THR A 233 -13.47 7.27 37.44
N THR A 234 -13.22 8.06 38.49
CA THR A 234 -12.58 9.38 38.41
C THR A 234 -11.17 9.39 38.97
N ASP A 235 -10.72 8.29 39.60
CA ASP A 235 -9.45 8.19 40.30
C ASP A 235 -8.66 6.90 40.01
N GLY A 236 -9.29 5.88 39.39
CA GLY A 236 -8.71 4.58 39.12
C GLY A 236 -8.70 3.62 40.32
N SER A 237 -9.28 4.02 41.46
CA SER A 237 -9.34 3.21 42.68
C SER A 237 -10.77 2.89 43.12
N SER A 238 -11.69 3.80 42.87
CA SER A 238 -13.11 3.68 43.21
C SER A 238 -13.92 3.52 41.93
N PHE A 239 -14.78 2.50 41.88
CA PHE A 239 -15.56 2.15 40.69
C PHE A 239 -17.05 2.17 40.93
N HIS A 240 -17.80 2.68 39.98
CA HIS A 240 -19.25 2.68 39.95
C HIS A 240 -19.78 1.95 38.73
N SER A 241 -20.84 1.16 38.88
CA SER A 241 -21.52 0.56 37.75
C SER A 241 -22.37 1.60 37.02
N VAL A 242 -22.18 1.76 35.72
CA VAL A 242 -23.02 2.58 34.84
C VAL A 242 -24.25 1.79 34.37
N GLY A 243 -24.10 0.50 34.17
CA GLY A 243 -25.12 -0.43 33.66
C GLY A 243 -24.51 -1.68 33.06
N SER A 244 -25.34 -2.45 32.35
CA SER A 244 -24.91 -3.70 31.73
C SER A 244 -25.15 -3.70 30.22
N LEU A 245 -24.19 -4.18 29.46
CA LEU A 245 -24.30 -4.41 28.02
C LEU A 245 -25.39 -5.47 27.74
N PRO A 246 -26.37 -5.19 26.87
CA PRO A 246 -27.37 -6.19 26.44
C PRO A 246 -26.74 -7.44 25.82
N VAL A 247 -25.58 -7.29 25.15
CA VAL A 247 -24.78 -8.38 24.59
C VAL A 247 -23.41 -8.35 25.29
N PRO A 248 -23.16 -9.21 26.28
CA PRO A 248 -21.86 -9.30 26.95
C PRO A 248 -20.77 -9.72 25.98
N VAL A 249 -19.66 -8.99 25.93
CA VAL A 249 -18.58 -9.22 24.96
C VAL A 249 -17.20 -9.00 25.57
N ARG A 250 -16.25 -9.80 25.12
CA ARG A 250 -14.79 -9.57 25.21
C ARG A 250 -14.28 -9.03 23.88
N TYR A 251 -13.14 -8.32 23.88
CA TYR A 251 -12.54 -7.69 22.69
C TYR A 251 -13.50 -6.77 21.91
N PRO A 252 -14.32 -5.93 22.52
CA PRO A 252 -15.07 -4.93 21.80
C PRO A 252 -14.14 -3.82 21.33
N ALA A 253 -14.40 -3.27 20.13
CA ALA A 253 -13.83 -1.99 19.74
C ALA A 253 -14.67 -0.84 20.38
N VAL A 254 -14.04 0.12 21.05
CA VAL A 254 -14.77 1.15 21.80
C VAL A 254 -14.28 2.55 21.44
N ALA A 255 -15.23 3.45 21.18
CA ALA A 255 -14.95 4.87 20.97
C ALA A 255 -16.04 5.75 21.60
N ALA A 256 -15.69 6.98 21.97
CA ALA A 256 -16.62 7.97 22.51
C ALA A 256 -16.91 9.07 21.49
N LEU A 257 -18.15 9.54 21.45
CA LEU A 257 -18.58 10.73 20.71
C LEU A 257 -19.56 11.55 21.55
N GLY A 258 -19.13 12.73 22.00
CA GLY A 258 -19.85 13.52 22.97
C GLY A 258 -19.98 12.79 24.31
N GLN A 259 -21.20 12.61 24.80
CA GLN A 259 -21.51 11.87 26.04
C GLN A 259 -21.88 10.39 25.77
N MET A 260 -21.76 9.95 24.53
CA MET A 260 -22.05 8.57 24.14
C MET A 260 -20.76 7.77 23.99
N ILE A 261 -20.78 6.54 24.50
CA ILE A 261 -19.77 5.53 24.20
C ILE A 261 -20.41 4.47 23.32
N TYR A 262 -19.68 4.03 22.30
CA TYR A 262 -20.12 2.97 21.41
C TYR A 262 -19.16 1.79 21.47
N ALA A 263 -19.73 0.59 21.69
CA ALA A 263 -19.01 -0.67 21.66
C ALA A 263 -19.43 -1.46 20.40
N PHE A 264 -18.47 -1.79 19.59
CA PHE A 264 -18.66 -2.45 18.28
C PHE A 264 -18.16 -3.89 18.35
N GLY A 265 -19.01 -4.85 17.96
CA GLY A 265 -18.62 -6.24 17.84
C GLY A 265 -18.15 -6.84 19.17
N GLY A 266 -17.05 -7.58 19.11
CA GLY A 266 -16.51 -8.39 20.19
C GLY A 266 -16.94 -9.84 20.09
N GLN A 267 -16.66 -10.63 21.14
CA GLN A 267 -16.95 -12.05 21.20
C GLN A 267 -17.75 -12.42 22.45
N GLN A 268 -18.82 -13.20 22.28
CA GLN A 268 -19.51 -13.87 23.37
C GLN A 268 -18.78 -15.15 23.77
N VAL A 269 -18.73 -15.47 25.06
CA VAL A 269 -18.04 -16.68 25.60
C VAL A 269 -19.05 -17.71 26.09
N SER A 270 -20.30 -17.33 26.29
CA SER A 270 -21.39 -18.25 26.71
C SER A 270 -22.46 -18.37 25.63
N GLY A 271 -23.04 -19.55 25.46
CA GLY A 271 -24.03 -19.87 24.44
C GLY A 271 -23.38 -20.17 23.07
N ALA A 272 -23.87 -19.54 21.99
CA ALA A 272 -23.24 -19.64 20.67
C ALA A 272 -21.96 -18.81 20.65
N ALA A 273 -20.86 -19.37 21.13
CA ALA A 273 -19.56 -18.71 21.23
C ALA A 273 -19.10 -18.23 19.85
N GLY A 274 -18.97 -16.92 19.66
CA GLY A 274 -18.54 -16.35 18.39
C GLY A 274 -18.50 -14.83 18.41
N ALA A 275 -17.85 -14.26 17.37
CA ALA A 275 -17.87 -12.83 17.15
C ALA A 275 -19.31 -12.34 16.88
N VAL A 276 -19.62 -11.13 17.29
CA VAL A 276 -20.95 -10.52 17.15
C VAL A 276 -20.93 -9.29 16.25
N THR A 277 -22.10 -8.96 15.71
CA THR A 277 -22.28 -7.74 14.89
C THR A 277 -22.80 -6.54 15.68
N ALA A 278 -23.26 -6.74 16.92
CA ALA A 278 -23.95 -5.72 17.71
C ALA A 278 -23.10 -4.44 17.88
N ILE A 279 -23.74 -3.29 17.67
CA ILE A 279 -23.24 -1.97 18.07
C ILE A 279 -24.05 -1.53 19.28
N GLN A 280 -23.40 -1.35 20.43
CA GLN A 280 -24.05 -1.02 21.69
C GLN A 280 -23.70 0.40 22.08
N GLY A 281 -24.73 1.24 22.26
CA GLY A 281 -24.60 2.63 22.69
C GLY A 281 -24.83 2.74 24.19
N ILE A 282 -23.92 3.43 24.88
CA ILE A 282 -23.92 3.70 26.31
C ILE A 282 -24.04 5.20 26.47
N ASP A 283 -25.18 5.67 26.99
CA ASP A 283 -25.39 7.08 27.34
C ASP A 283 -24.87 7.30 28.76
N THR A 284 -23.74 7.98 28.87
CA THR A 284 -23.08 8.20 30.18
C THR A 284 -23.80 9.19 31.06
N ALA A 285 -24.67 10.04 30.52
CA ALA A 285 -25.46 10.99 31.28
C ALA A 285 -26.70 10.34 31.93
N SER A 286 -27.37 9.43 31.20
CA SER A 286 -28.57 8.75 31.70
C SER A 286 -28.35 7.34 32.23
N GLY A 287 -27.18 6.72 31.93
CA GLY A 287 -26.89 5.33 32.23
C GLY A 287 -27.62 4.33 31.33
N LYS A 288 -28.35 4.77 30.30
CA LYS A 288 -29.06 3.89 29.38
C LYS A 288 -28.09 3.19 28.42
N ILE A 289 -28.21 1.86 28.33
CA ILE A 289 -27.40 1.04 27.44
C ILE A 289 -28.34 0.23 26.54
N ARG A 290 -28.10 0.27 25.22
CA ARG A 290 -28.94 -0.45 24.25
C ARG A 290 -28.14 -0.81 22.98
N VAL A 291 -28.61 -1.83 22.23
CA VAL A 291 -28.15 -2.05 20.87
C VAL A 291 -28.71 -0.93 20.00
N VAL A 292 -27.84 -0.26 19.27
CA VAL A 292 -28.14 0.90 18.40
C VAL A 292 -27.90 0.63 16.92
N GLY A 293 -27.32 -0.51 16.57
CA GLY A 293 -27.04 -0.91 15.19
C GLY A 293 -26.30 -2.23 15.11
N HIS A 294 -25.85 -2.55 13.89
CA HIS A 294 -25.09 -3.77 13.63
C HIS A 294 -24.00 -3.50 12.58
N LEU A 295 -22.84 -4.13 12.77
CA LEU A 295 -21.80 -4.24 11.76
C LEU A 295 -22.27 -5.16 10.63
N PRO A 296 -21.85 -4.96 9.37
CA PRO A 296 -22.18 -5.86 8.26
C PRO A 296 -21.64 -7.27 8.44
N GLN A 297 -20.54 -7.40 9.19
CA GLN A 297 -19.93 -8.68 9.56
C GLN A 297 -19.53 -8.66 11.05
N ALA A 298 -19.49 -9.83 11.66
CA ALA A 298 -19.05 -9.97 13.03
C ALA A 298 -17.53 -9.75 13.11
N LEU A 299 -17.08 -8.91 14.05
CA LEU A 299 -15.67 -8.58 14.25
C LEU A 299 -15.31 -8.67 15.73
N LEU A 300 -14.14 -9.20 16.04
CA LEU A 300 -13.52 -9.16 17.36
C LEU A 300 -12.12 -8.53 17.27
N GLY A 301 -11.70 -7.80 18.30
CA GLY A 301 -10.36 -7.18 18.33
C GLY A 301 -10.15 -6.14 17.22
N ALA A 302 -11.21 -5.49 16.73
CA ALA A 302 -11.10 -4.32 15.88
C ALA A 302 -10.65 -3.10 16.71
N SER A 303 -10.08 -2.10 16.06
CA SER A 303 -9.76 -0.81 16.67
C SER A 303 -10.85 0.20 16.36
N ALA A 304 -11.31 0.99 17.35
CA ALA A 304 -12.26 2.08 17.13
C ALA A 304 -11.68 3.41 17.59
N VAL A 305 -11.90 4.46 16.80
CA VAL A 305 -11.37 5.80 17.07
C VAL A 305 -12.32 6.88 16.56
N THR A 306 -12.35 8.02 17.24
CA THR A 306 -13.09 9.20 16.78
C THR A 306 -12.12 10.21 16.16
N LEU A 307 -12.32 10.51 14.88
CA LEU A 307 -11.55 11.49 14.12
C LEU A 307 -12.51 12.46 13.43
N GLY A 308 -12.27 13.77 13.59
CA GLY A 308 -13.10 14.81 12.96
C GLY A 308 -14.60 14.71 13.28
N GLY A 309 -14.98 14.15 14.44
CA GLY A 309 -16.37 13.95 14.84
C GLY A 309 -17.05 12.71 14.24
N VAL A 310 -16.32 11.85 13.56
CA VAL A 310 -16.77 10.56 13.02
C VAL A 310 -16.08 9.42 13.76
N ILE A 311 -16.82 8.37 14.10
CA ILE A 311 -16.24 7.14 14.65
C ILE A 311 -15.88 6.21 13.48
N TYR A 312 -14.63 5.78 13.45
CA TYR A 312 -14.13 4.78 12.53
C TYR A 312 -13.81 3.48 13.27
N VAL A 313 -14.17 2.35 12.66
CA VAL A 313 -13.88 1.00 13.16
C VAL A 313 -13.03 0.30 12.12
N ALA A 314 -11.81 -0.06 12.46
CA ALA A 314 -10.81 -0.56 11.54
C ALA A 314 -10.33 -1.97 11.92
N GLY A 315 -10.20 -2.84 10.92
CA GLY A 315 -9.66 -4.17 11.11
C GLY A 315 -10.55 -5.11 11.90
N GLY A 316 -9.93 -5.93 12.73
CA GLY A 316 -10.57 -6.97 13.55
C GLY A 316 -10.60 -8.33 12.87
N SER A 317 -10.80 -9.39 13.65
CA SER A 317 -10.90 -10.76 13.14
C SER A 317 -12.34 -11.15 12.90
N THR A 318 -12.61 -11.83 11.80
CA THR A 318 -13.89 -12.49 11.51
C THR A 318 -13.94 -13.92 12.08
N GLY A 319 -12.85 -14.38 12.68
CA GLY A 319 -12.58 -15.75 13.08
C GLY A 319 -11.64 -16.45 12.09
N PRO A 320 -12.07 -16.70 10.83
CA PRO A 320 -11.20 -17.32 9.83
C PRO A 320 -10.07 -16.42 9.30
N SER A 321 -10.25 -15.10 9.28
CA SER A 321 -9.30 -14.13 8.73
C SER A 321 -9.43 -12.77 9.40
N ASP A 322 -8.37 -11.97 9.31
CA ASP A 322 -8.42 -10.58 9.69
C ASP A 322 -9.07 -9.73 8.60
N SER A 323 -9.82 -8.72 9.03
CA SER A 323 -10.47 -7.76 8.16
C SER A 323 -9.51 -6.59 7.84
N GLY A 324 -9.52 -6.14 6.59
CA GLY A 324 -8.91 -4.89 6.19
C GLY A 324 -9.91 -3.73 6.11
N VAL A 325 -11.20 -3.96 6.33
CA VAL A 325 -12.24 -2.93 6.13
C VAL A 325 -12.20 -1.89 7.24
N ILE A 326 -12.36 -0.63 6.85
CA ILE A 326 -12.57 0.50 7.77
C ILE A 326 -14.01 0.98 7.58
N TYR A 327 -14.79 0.95 8.64
CA TYR A 327 -16.16 1.44 8.66
C TYR A 327 -16.24 2.83 9.31
N ALA A 328 -17.04 3.74 8.74
CA ALA A 328 -17.51 4.96 9.39
C ALA A 328 -18.90 4.71 9.98
N PHE A 329 -19.12 5.09 11.23
CA PHE A 329 -20.39 4.89 11.94
C PHE A 329 -21.24 6.17 11.96
N ASP A 330 -22.49 6.05 11.50
CA ASP A 330 -23.54 7.08 11.64
C ASP A 330 -24.40 6.78 12.89
N PRO A 331 -24.20 7.52 14.00
CA PRO A 331 -24.89 7.25 15.24
C PRO A 331 -26.39 7.63 15.19
N VAL A 332 -26.81 8.47 14.25
CA VAL A 332 -28.21 8.87 14.08
C VAL A 332 -29.02 7.74 13.45
N LYS A 333 -28.45 7.10 12.44
CA LYS A 333 -29.08 5.98 11.73
C LYS A 333 -28.76 4.62 12.34
N GLY A 334 -27.73 4.52 13.18
CA GLY A 334 -27.21 3.25 13.70
C GLY A 334 -26.60 2.37 12.62
N GLN A 335 -26.07 2.96 11.55
CA GLN A 335 -25.53 2.29 10.38
C GLN A 335 -24.03 2.56 10.25
N VAL A 336 -23.35 1.64 9.60
CA VAL A 336 -21.95 1.80 9.18
C VAL A 336 -21.85 1.78 7.66
N LEU A 337 -20.90 2.56 7.15
CA LEU A 337 -20.56 2.64 5.73
C LEU A 337 -19.08 2.29 5.60
N VAL A 338 -18.69 1.66 4.50
CA VAL A 338 -17.26 1.45 4.19
C VAL A 338 -16.64 2.81 3.89
N ALA A 339 -15.63 3.19 4.67
CA ALA A 339 -14.91 4.45 4.54
C ALA A 339 -13.52 4.28 3.90
N GLY A 340 -12.95 3.07 3.94
CA GLY A 340 -11.64 2.77 3.41
C GLY A 340 -11.19 1.37 3.79
N HIS A 341 -9.91 1.08 3.53
CA HIS A 341 -9.29 -0.20 3.82
C HIS A 341 -7.90 0.00 4.40
N LEU A 342 -7.53 -0.85 5.35
CA LEU A 342 -6.15 -0.95 5.82
C LEU A 342 -5.26 -1.50 4.71
N ILE A 343 -4.05 -1.01 4.60
CA ILE A 343 -3.04 -1.55 3.67
C ILE A 343 -2.70 -3.00 4.03
N SER A 344 -2.64 -3.30 5.33
CA SER A 344 -2.46 -4.65 5.84
C SER A 344 -3.60 -4.99 6.80
N PRO A 345 -4.43 -5.99 6.49
CA PRO A 345 -5.45 -6.48 7.42
C PRO A 345 -4.84 -6.89 8.76
N LEU A 346 -5.49 -6.55 9.86
CA LEU A 346 -5.00 -6.86 11.20
C LEU A 346 -6.13 -6.90 12.24
N SER A 347 -5.86 -7.55 13.37
CA SER A 347 -6.69 -7.55 14.57
C SER A 347 -5.85 -7.21 15.82
N ASN A 348 -6.50 -6.95 16.95
CA ASN A 348 -5.86 -6.73 18.26
C ASN A 348 -4.75 -5.67 18.27
N ALA A 349 -4.82 -4.68 17.39
CA ALA A 349 -3.94 -3.52 17.39
C ALA A 349 -4.45 -2.44 18.36
N ALA A 350 -3.55 -1.83 19.08
CA ALA A 350 -3.90 -0.65 19.87
C ALA A 350 -3.96 0.61 18.99
N VAL A 351 -4.82 1.57 19.36
CA VAL A 351 -4.99 2.81 18.59
C VAL A 351 -4.88 4.04 19.48
N ALA A 352 -4.16 5.05 19.02
CA ALA A 352 -4.06 6.36 19.66
C ALA A 352 -4.18 7.48 18.63
N THR A 353 -4.79 8.61 19.02
CA THR A 353 -4.92 9.78 18.12
C THR A 353 -3.89 10.85 18.50
N VAL A 354 -3.11 11.30 17.53
CA VAL A 354 -2.14 12.39 17.67
C VAL A 354 -2.32 13.35 16.50
N ALA A 355 -2.51 14.64 16.78
CA ALA A 355 -2.65 15.69 15.77
C ALA A 355 -3.69 15.38 14.66
N GLY A 356 -4.83 14.77 15.05
CA GLY A 356 -5.92 14.45 14.12
C GLY A 356 -5.71 13.20 13.27
N THR A 357 -4.59 12.50 13.44
CA THR A 357 -4.29 11.20 12.82
C THR A 357 -4.36 10.10 13.88
N ALA A 358 -5.01 8.98 13.57
CA ALA A 358 -4.96 7.79 14.41
C ALA A 358 -3.81 6.89 13.97
N TRP A 359 -3.15 6.30 14.95
CA TRP A 359 -2.00 5.42 14.79
C TRP A 359 -2.39 4.05 15.35
N LEU A 360 -2.51 3.08 14.45
CA LEU A 360 -2.70 1.67 14.82
C LEU A 360 -1.31 1.07 14.98
N VAL A 361 -1.03 0.57 16.15
CA VAL A 361 0.30 0.10 16.52
C VAL A 361 0.24 -1.40 16.74
N GLY A 362 1.19 -2.16 16.19
CA GLY A 362 1.26 -3.60 16.42
C GLY A 362 0.01 -4.36 15.94
N GLY A 363 -0.51 -5.21 16.80
CA GLY A 363 -1.64 -6.10 16.50
C GLY A 363 -1.22 -7.46 15.98
N GLU A 364 -2.18 -8.19 15.41
CA GLU A 364 -1.99 -9.55 14.90
C GLU A 364 -2.35 -9.61 13.41
N SER A 365 -1.55 -10.37 12.67
CA SER A 365 -1.86 -10.82 11.32
C SER A 365 -1.98 -12.34 11.36
N GLY A 366 -3.22 -12.87 11.23
CA GLY A 366 -3.52 -14.28 11.37
C GLY A 366 -3.07 -14.88 12.71
N SER A 367 -3.31 -14.24 13.85
CA SER A 367 -2.87 -14.63 15.20
C SER A 367 -1.37 -14.50 15.50
N THR A 368 -0.59 -13.93 14.61
CA THR A 368 0.84 -13.66 14.83
C THR A 368 1.04 -12.18 15.13
N PRO A 369 1.69 -11.81 16.26
CA PRO A 369 2.01 -10.42 16.55
C PRO A 369 2.83 -9.78 15.42
N THR A 370 2.52 -8.53 15.08
CA THR A 370 3.22 -7.74 14.06
C THR A 370 3.91 -6.53 14.67
N ALA A 371 4.97 -6.07 14.02
CA ALA A 371 5.65 -4.83 14.37
C ALA A 371 5.14 -3.64 13.54
N ALA A 372 4.20 -3.85 12.64
CA ALA A 372 3.71 -2.84 11.73
C ALA A 372 2.99 -1.69 12.46
N VAL A 373 3.08 -0.50 11.89
CA VAL A 373 2.30 0.67 12.33
C VAL A 373 1.56 1.21 11.12
N GLN A 374 0.26 1.39 11.27
CA GLN A 374 -0.60 1.97 10.24
C GLN A 374 -1.22 3.27 10.73
N MET A 375 -1.40 4.23 9.86
CA MET A 375 -2.12 5.47 10.17
C MET A 375 -3.51 5.50 9.57
N LEU A 376 -4.42 6.23 10.21
CA LEU A 376 -5.72 6.62 9.66
C LEU A 376 -5.86 8.13 9.74
N LYS A 377 -6.13 8.77 8.61
CA LYS A 377 -6.23 10.23 8.50
C LYS A 377 -7.52 10.59 7.74
N PRO A 378 -8.41 11.44 8.32
CA PRO A 378 -9.56 11.91 7.57
C PRO A 378 -9.11 12.65 6.32
N ASN A 379 -9.59 12.24 5.17
CA ASN A 379 -9.23 12.87 3.91
C ASN A 379 -10.31 13.89 3.52
N ILE A 380 -10.10 15.15 3.92
CA ILE A 380 -11.03 16.24 3.65
C ILE A 380 -11.10 16.58 2.15
N LYS A 381 -10.05 16.27 1.37
CA LYS A 381 -9.99 16.55 -0.07
C LYS A 381 -10.96 15.68 -0.88
N PHE A 382 -11.35 14.52 -0.37
CA PHE A 382 -12.18 13.53 -1.08
C PHE A 382 -13.64 13.45 -0.57
N GLY A 383 -14.01 14.27 0.41
CA GLY A 383 -15.37 14.34 0.94
C GLY A 383 -16.30 15.33 0.22
N THR A 384 -15.86 15.99 -0.85
CA THR A 384 -16.67 16.94 -1.61
C THR A 384 -17.38 16.26 -2.78
N ALA A 385 -18.61 16.68 -3.07
CA ALA A 385 -19.37 16.21 -4.23
C ALA A 385 -18.53 16.36 -5.52
N GLY A 386 -18.36 15.26 -6.25
CA GLY A 386 -17.51 15.20 -7.44
C GLY A 386 -16.13 14.60 -7.20
N ALA A 387 -15.84 14.13 -5.97
CA ALA A 387 -14.64 13.33 -5.76
C ALA A 387 -14.71 12.01 -6.56
N PRO A 388 -13.58 11.53 -7.08
CA PRO A 388 -13.48 10.22 -7.72
C PRO A 388 -14.08 9.14 -6.84
N GLY A 389 -14.58 8.07 -7.43
CA GLY A 389 -15.14 6.93 -6.70
C GLY A 389 -14.18 6.42 -5.63
N ALA A 390 -14.71 5.84 -4.58
CA ALA A 390 -13.97 5.47 -3.37
C ALA A 390 -12.92 4.37 -3.55
N GLY A 391 -12.69 3.90 -4.75
CA GLY A 391 -11.70 2.86 -5.05
C GLY A 391 -10.27 3.37 -5.03
N SER A 392 -10.02 4.57 -5.55
CA SER A 392 -8.71 5.20 -5.51
C SER A 392 -8.84 6.71 -5.32
N PRO A 393 -8.53 7.21 -4.13
CA PRO A 393 -8.52 8.64 -3.87
C PRO A 393 -7.36 9.37 -4.55
N TYR A 394 -6.44 8.68 -5.21
CA TYR A 394 -5.16 9.23 -5.63
C TYR A 394 -5.09 9.56 -7.11
N PHE A 395 -5.71 8.76 -7.99
CA PHE A 395 -5.83 9.06 -9.41
C PHE A 395 -7.31 9.23 -9.80
N GLY A 396 -7.59 10.17 -10.68
CA GLY A 396 -8.94 10.64 -10.96
C GLY A 396 -9.87 9.57 -11.55
N GLU A 397 -9.63 9.08 -12.78
CA GLU A 397 -10.55 8.21 -13.46
C GLU A 397 -9.92 6.92 -13.99
N LYS A 398 -8.74 7.01 -14.63
CA LYS A 398 -8.09 5.86 -15.24
C LYS A 398 -6.59 5.89 -14.99
N LEU A 399 -6.03 4.72 -14.69
CA LEU A 399 -4.61 4.48 -14.59
C LEU A 399 -4.19 3.51 -15.70
N LEU A 400 -3.34 3.98 -16.61
CA LEU A 400 -2.65 3.14 -17.58
C LEU A 400 -1.40 2.55 -16.91
N VAL A 401 -1.14 1.28 -17.15
CA VAL A 401 0.06 0.57 -16.65
C VAL A 401 0.68 -0.21 -17.79
N ALA A 402 1.97 -0.02 -18.03
CA ALA A 402 2.79 -0.90 -18.86
C ALA A 402 3.21 -2.12 -18.02
N ASP A 403 2.48 -3.22 -18.14
CA ASP A 403 2.75 -4.49 -17.45
C ASP A 403 3.79 -5.29 -18.27
N ARG A 404 5.04 -4.80 -18.21
CA ARG A 404 6.15 -5.11 -19.11
C ARG A 404 6.45 -6.60 -19.18
N GLY A 405 6.60 -7.26 -18.04
CA GLY A 405 6.93 -8.67 -17.99
C GLY A 405 5.80 -9.60 -18.46
N ASN A 406 4.59 -9.08 -18.60
CA ASN A 406 3.43 -9.79 -19.18
C ASN A 406 3.15 -9.38 -20.63
N ASN A 407 3.93 -8.49 -21.22
CA ASN A 407 3.79 -8.01 -22.59
C ASN A 407 2.40 -7.41 -22.88
N ARG A 408 1.90 -6.58 -21.96
CA ARG A 408 0.56 -5.98 -22.07
C ARG A 408 0.51 -4.58 -21.49
N LEU A 409 -0.46 -3.80 -21.97
CA LEU A 409 -0.92 -2.58 -21.32
C LEU A 409 -2.25 -2.86 -20.62
N LEU A 410 -2.46 -2.27 -19.46
CA LEU A 410 -3.71 -2.33 -18.70
C LEU A 410 -4.21 -0.92 -18.47
N VAL A 411 -5.53 -0.72 -18.54
CA VAL A 411 -6.19 0.48 -18.02
C VAL A 411 -7.10 0.05 -16.88
N LEU A 412 -6.84 0.61 -15.71
CA LEU A 412 -7.62 0.43 -14.50
C LEU A 412 -8.58 1.61 -14.34
N ASP A 413 -9.77 1.35 -13.82
CA ASP A 413 -10.63 2.42 -13.31
C ASP A 413 -10.26 2.79 -11.86
N ASP A 414 -10.96 3.78 -11.31
CA ASP A 414 -10.79 4.26 -9.94
C ASP A 414 -11.09 3.22 -8.86
N THR A 415 -11.73 2.10 -9.21
CA THR A 415 -11.93 0.95 -8.31
C THR A 415 -10.80 -0.07 -8.36
N GLY A 416 -9.82 0.10 -9.26
CA GLY A 416 -8.77 -0.86 -9.55
C GLY A 416 -9.21 -2.01 -10.46
N ALA A 417 -10.41 -1.93 -11.06
CA ALA A 417 -10.84 -2.94 -12.03
C ALA A 417 -10.19 -2.68 -13.39
N VAL A 418 -9.73 -3.75 -14.05
CA VAL A 418 -9.19 -3.67 -15.41
C VAL A 418 -10.34 -3.44 -16.38
N THR A 419 -10.36 -2.27 -17.02
CA THR A 419 -11.39 -1.87 -18.00
C THR A 419 -10.95 -2.06 -19.45
N TRP A 420 -9.64 -2.18 -19.68
CA TRP A 420 -9.07 -2.39 -21.00
C TRP A 420 -7.70 -3.09 -20.91
N THR A 421 -7.39 -3.89 -21.92
CA THR A 421 -6.11 -4.60 -22.05
C THR A 421 -5.66 -4.57 -23.51
N TYR A 422 -4.38 -4.36 -23.73
CA TYR A 422 -3.79 -4.46 -25.06
C TYR A 422 -2.50 -5.34 -25.01
N PRO A 423 -2.28 -6.24 -25.97
CA PRO A 423 -3.23 -6.70 -26.99
C PRO A 423 -4.43 -7.44 -26.38
N ASN A 424 -5.53 -7.51 -27.12
CA ASN A 424 -6.73 -8.24 -26.67
C ASN A 424 -7.17 -9.24 -27.78
N PRO A 425 -7.21 -10.57 -27.56
CA PRO A 425 -6.83 -11.21 -26.30
C PRO A 425 -5.32 -11.03 -26.01
N PRO A 426 -4.91 -11.08 -24.73
CA PRO A 426 -3.49 -11.02 -24.39
C PRO A 426 -2.77 -12.13 -25.13
N SER A 427 -1.82 -11.78 -25.97
CA SER A 427 -0.96 -12.79 -26.56
C SER A 427 -0.09 -13.36 -25.46
N MET A 428 -0.09 -14.68 -25.30
CA MET A 428 1.05 -15.37 -24.66
C MET A 428 2.29 -14.87 -25.40
N PRO A 429 3.40 -14.54 -24.68
CA PRO A 429 4.43 -13.70 -25.25
C PRO A 429 4.87 -14.25 -26.61
N PRO A 430 4.57 -13.57 -27.72
CA PRO A 430 5.27 -13.88 -28.94
C PRO A 430 6.73 -13.52 -28.70
N PRO A 431 7.66 -14.22 -29.27
CA PRO A 431 9.04 -13.74 -29.36
C PRO A 431 9.03 -12.34 -30.00
N PRO A 432 10.02 -11.50 -29.72
CA PRO A 432 10.17 -10.22 -30.42
C PRO A 432 10.06 -10.44 -31.94
N GLY A 433 9.35 -9.56 -32.63
CA GLY A 433 9.20 -9.66 -34.06
C GLY A 433 7.99 -8.93 -34.64
N PRO A 434 7.82 -8.96 -35.97
CA PRO A 434 6.73 -8.28 -36.65
C PRO A 434 5.34 -8.73 -36.16
N GLY A 435 4.48 -7.76 -35.84
CA GLY A 435 3.10 -8.00 -35.38
C GLY A 435 2.96 -8.43 -33.92
N GLY A 436 4.08 -8.56 -33.17
CA GLY A 436 4.08 -8.78 -31.75
C GLY A 436 4.01 -7.48 -30.96
N PHE A 437 3.42 -7.52 -29.76
CA PHE A 437 3.58 -6.50 -28.73
C PHE A 437 4.42 -7.11 -27.62
N TYR A 438 5.62 -6.61 -27.45
CA TYR A 438 6.62 -7.30 -26.65
C TYR A 438 7.42 -6.32 -25.81
N PHE A 439 7.44 -6.56 -24.51
CA PHE A 439 8.21 -5.84 -23.53
C PHE A 439 7.97 -4.32 -23.58
N PRO A 440 6.71 -3.86 -23.38
CA PRO A 440 6.43 -2.43 -23.24
C PRO A 440 7.14 -1.90 -22.01
N ASP A 441 7.91 -0.85 -22.15
CA ASP A 441 8.59 -0.18 -21.06
C ASP A 441 7.68 0.91 -20.53
N ASP A 442 7.56 2.04 -21.24
CA ASP A 442 6.65 3.10 -20.88
C ASP A 442 5.37 3.12 -21.72
N ALA A 443 4.34 3.75 -21.18
CA ALA A 443 3.08 3.99 -21.87
C ALA A 443 2.38 5.23 -21.37
N PHE A 444 2.00 6.14 -22.30
CA PHE A 444 1.34 7.41 -21.97
C PHE A 444 0.10 7.64 -22.82
N PHE A 445 -0.95 8.22 -22.23
CA PHE A 445 -2.10 8.69 -23.00
C PHE A 445 -1.72 9.90 -23.85
N ILE A 446 -2.19 9.91 -25.08
CA ILE A 446 -1.98 10.97 -26.06
C ILE A 446 -3.31 11.34 -26.73
N LYS A 447 -3.32 12.46 -27.46
CA LYS A 447 -4.47 12.93 -28.24
C LYS A 447 -5.74 13.03 -27.38
N ASN A 448 -5.63 13.69 -26.23
CA ASN A 448 -6.72 13.83 -25.26
C ASN A 448 -7.32 12.48 -24.84
N GLY A 449 -6.50 11.50 -24.56
CA GLY A 449 -6.91 10.18 -24.08
C GLY A 449 -7.56 9.29 -25.15
N THR A 450 -7.45 9.61 -26.43
CA THR A 450 -8.01 8.77 -27.53
C THR A 450 -6.99 7.81 -28.12
N ALA A 451 -5.73 7.90 -27.71
CA ALA A 451 -4.67 6.97 -28.06
C ALA A 451 -3.63 6.84 -26.93
N ILE A 452 -2.76 5.86 -27.07
CA ILE A 452 -1.64 5.58 -26.17
C ILE A 452 -0.39 5.49 -27.03
N ILE A 453 0.71 6.10 -26.56
CA ILE A 453 2.05 5.83 -27.08
C ILE A 453 2.76 4.86 -26.14
N SER A 454 3.53 3.91 -26.67
CA SER A 454 4.35 3.00 -25.89
C SER A 454 5.58 2.61 -26.67
N ASN A 455 6.72 2.61 -26.01
CA ASN A 455 7.97 2.01 -26.51
C ASN A 455 7.98 0.53 -26.13
N GLN A 456 8.60 -0.26 -27.00
CA GLN A 456 8.81 -1.69 -26.81
C GLN A 456 10.32 -1.94 -26.79
N GLU A 457 10.92 -1.90 -25.63
CA GLU A 457 12.36 -1.89 -25.41
C GLU A 457 13.05 -3.03 -26.18
N GLN A 458 12.64 -4.26 -25.96
CA GLN A 458 13.26 -5.43 -26.61
C GLN A 458 12.68 -5.78 -28.00
N ASN A 459 11.69 -5.05 -28.47
CA ASN A 459 11.18 -5.16 -29.83
C ASN A 459 11.66 -4.00 -30.73
N GLU A 460 12.47 -3.10 -30.19
CA GLU A 460 13.13 -2.01 -30.92
C GLU A 460 12.13 -1.07 -31.63
N THR A 461 10.95 -0.87 -31.07
CA THR A 461 9.87 -0.12 -31.72
C THR A 461 9.13 0.78 -30.77
N ILE A 462 8.55 1.85 -31.34
CA ILE A 462 7.53 2.70 -30.70
C ILE A 462 6.24 2.54 -31.46
N VAL A 463 5.12 2.47 -30.74
CA VAL A 463 3.80 2.36 -31.33
C VAL A 463 2.84 3.40 -30.76
N GLN A 464 1.94 3.94 -31.60
CA GLN A 464 0.76 4.67 -31.16
C GLN A 464 -0.47 3.78 -31.39
N ILE A 465 -1.23 3.56 -30.33
CA ILE A 465 -2.36 2.63 -30.28
C ILE A 465 -3.63 3.43 -30.02
N GLY A 466 -4.65 3.30 -30.88
CA GLY A 466 -5.94 3.94 -30.66
C GLY A 466 -6.63 3.36 -29.43
N TYR A 467 -7.02 4.19 -28.49
CA TYR A 467 -7.72 3.79 -27.28
C TYR A 467 -9.22 4.16 -27.39
N PRO A 468 -10.18 3.27 -27.07
CA PRO A 468 -9.97 1.87 -26.65
C PRO A 468 -9.93 0.87 -27.81
N SER A 469 -9.80 1.30 -29.07
CA SER A 469 -9.95 0.41 -30.26
C SER A 469 -8.84 -0.65 -30.39
N GLY A 470 -7.67 -0.44 -29.81
CA GLY A 470 -6.50 -1.30 -29.97
C GLY A 470 -5.84 -1.24 -31.37
N LYS A 471 -6.28 -0.31 -32.25
CA LYS A 471 -5.73 -0.20 -33.59
C LYS A 471 -4.39 0.54 -33.57
N ILE A 472 -3.37 -0.02 -34.21
CA ILE A 472 -2.10 0.70 -34.43
C ILE A 472 -2.34 1.87 -35.38
N LEU A 473 -2.01 3.07 -34.92
CA LEU A 473 -2.16 4.33 -35.64
C LEU A 473 -0.86 4.77 -36.30
N TRP A 474 0.26 4.48 -35.68
CA TRP A 474 1.60 4.83 -36.13
C TRP A 474 2.63 3.92 -35.46
N SER A 475 3.77 3.69 -36.11
CA SER A 475 4.88 2.96 -35.52
C SER A 475 6.20 3.44 -36.11
N TYR A 476 7.27 3.31 -35.31
CA TYR A 476 8.65 3.58 -35.72
C TYR A 476 9.58 2.52 -35.13
N GLY A 477 10.66 2.22 -35.84
CA GLY A 477 11.59 1.15 -35.48
C GLY A 477 11.36 -0.11 -36.34
N HIS A 478 12.26 -1.07 -36.21
CA HIS A 478 12.21 -2.35 -36.89
C HIS A 478 12.10 -3.50 -35.89
N PRO A 479 10.97 -4.22 -35.84
CA PRO A 479 10.72 -5.23 -34.82
C PRO A 479 11.83 -6.24 -34.66
N ALA A 480 12.40 -6.35 -33.44
CA ALA A 480 13.51 -7.24 -33.08
C ALA A 480 14.79 -7.05 -33.90
N GLN A 481 15.02 -5.88 -34.48
CA GLN A 481 16.18 -5.54 -35.25
C GLN A 481 16.85 -4.28 -34.69
N PRO A 482 17.71 -4.41 -33.70
CA PRO A 482 18.42 -3.26 -33.13
C PRO A 482 19.34 -2.63 -34.19
N GLY A 483 19.46 -1.31 -34.16
CA GLY A 483 20.32 -0.60 -35.08
C GLY A 483 20.37 0.90 -34.83
N SER A 484 21.29 1.58 -35.51
CA SER A 484 21.50 3.03 -35.34
C SER A 484 21.25 3.83 -36.64
N SER A 485 20.98 3.17 -37.77
CA SER A 485 20.60 3.82 -39.02
C SER A 485 19.23 4.53 -38.91
N PRO A 486 18.93 5.51 -39.78
CA PRO A 486 17.59 6.09 -39.79
C PRO A 486 16.50 5.02 -39.93
N GLY A 487 15.48 5.09 -39.08
CA GLY A 487 14.41 4.08 -38.98
C GLY A 487 14.67 2.96 -37.98
N TYR A 488 15.86 2.83 -37.43
CA TYR A 488 16.22 1.84 -36.42
C TYR A 488 16.37 2.47 -35.03
N LEU A 489 16.11 1.67 -34.00
CA LEU A 489 16.32 1.96 -32.59
C LEU A 489 17.15 0.85 -31.95
N HIS A 490 17.69 1.09 -30.76
CA HIS A 490 18.37 0.09 -29.96
C HIS A 490 18.04 0.28 -28.50
N GLU A 491 17.16 -0.59 -27.97
CA GLU A 491 16.60 -0.53 -26.63
C GLU A 491 16.02 0.88 -26.34
N PRO A 492 14.92 1.31 -27.04
CA PRO A 492 14.25 2.55 -26.73
C PRO A 492 13.62 2.46 -25.33
N ASP A 493 14.03 3.35 -24.44
CA ASP A 493 13.63 3.32 -23.02
C ASP A 493 12.38 4.19 -22.77
N ASP A 494 12.27 5.38 -23.38
CA ASP A 494 11.15 6.30 -23.21
C ASP A 494 10.73 6.93 -24.54
N ALA A 495 9.45 7.34 -24.68
CA ALA A 495 8.95 8.02 -25.87
C ALA A 495 7.71 8.89 -25.59
N TYR A 496 7.72 10.12 -26.10
CA TYR A 496 6.60 11.07 -25.97
C TYR A 496 6.11 11.60 -27.31
N LEU A 497 4.79 11.74 -27.44
CA LEU A 497 4.19 12.55 -28.52
C LEU A 497 4.12 14.02 -28.07
N LEU A 498 4.79 14.90 -28.79
CA LEU A 498 4.79 16.34 -28.52
C LEU A 498 3.56 17.04 -29.12
N LYS A 499 3.19 18.19 -28.59
CA LYS A 499 2.04 19.01 -29.08
C LYS A 499 2.13 19.41 -30.55
N ASN A 500 3.35 19.47 -31.12
CA ASN A 500 3.57 19.75 -32.53
C ASN A 500 3.42 18.50 -33.44
N GLY A 501 3.10 17.36 -32.85
CA GLY A 501 2.94 16.08 -33.55
C GLY A 501 4.23 15.28 -33.75
N ASN A 502 5.38 15.79 -33.35
CA ASN A 502 6.64 15.03 -33.39
C ASN A 502 6.68 14.07 -32.20
N THR A 503 7.46 13.01 -32.33
CA THR A 503 7.73 12.03 -31.27
C THR A 503 9.18 12.18 -30.82
N THR A 504 9.41 12.27 -29.50
CA THR A 504 10.74 12.10 -28.93
C THR A 504 10.96 10.65 -28.53
N VAL A 505 12.20 10.23 -28.45
CA VAL A 505 12.56 8.89 -27.94
C VAL A 505 13.96 8.88 -27.35
N ALA A 506 14.09 8.33 -26.16
CA ALA A 506 15.35 7.96 -25.55
C ALA A 506 15.83 6.63 -26.18
N ASP A 507 16.69 6.74 -27.20
CA ASP A 507 17.28 5.59 -27.92
C ASP A 507 18.53 5.14 -27.14
N ALA A 508 18.31 4.42 -26.04
CA ALA A 508 19.20 4.29 -24.89
C ALA A 508 20.54 3.65 -25.23
N ASP A 509 20.55 2.52 -25.92
CA ASP A 509 21.80 1.83 -26.29
C ASP A 509 22.52 2.46 -27.50
N ASN A 510 21.82 3.34 -28.23
CA ASN A 510 22.45 4.24 -29.19
C ASN A 510 22.97 5.54 -28.57
N CYS A 511 22.66 5.78 -27.26
CA CYS A 511 23.10 6.98 -26.51
C CYS A 511 22.69 8.30 -27.15
N ARG A 512 21.42 8.42 -27.52
CA ARG A 512 20.87 9.60 -28.19
C ARG A 512 19.39 9.79 -27.88
N ILE A 513 18.93 11.04 -27.93
CA ILE A 513 17.51 11.38 -28.00
C ILE A 513 17.19 11.76 -29.44
N LEU A 514 16.15 11.18 -30.01
CA LEU A 514 15.69 11.51 -31.37
C LEU A 514 14.41 12.34 -31.34
N PHE A 515 14.28 13.26 -32.29
CA PHE A 515 13.04 13.96 -32.60
C PHE A 515 12.55 13.47 -33.97
N ILE A 516 11.41 12.79 -33.98
CA ILE A 516 10.88 12.07 -35.16
C ILE A 516 9.61 12.77 -35.62
N SER A 517 9.53 13.10 -36.91
CA SER A 517 8.32 13.69 -37.52
C SER A 517 7.17 12.67 -37.59
N PRO A 518 5.90 13.11 -37.76
CA PRO A 518 4.77 12.19 -38.01
C PRO A 518 4.98 11.27 -39.21
N GLY A 519 5.80 11.71 -40.19
CA GLY A 519 6.16 10.92 -41.34
C GLY A 519 7.31 9.92 -41.13
N GLY A 520 7.86 9.80 -39.92
CA GLY A 520 8.94 8.88 -39.59
C GLY A 520 10.35 9.38 -39.96
N SER A 521 10.51 10.68 -40.24
CA SER A 521 11.85 11.24 -40.50
C SER A 521 12.46 11.78 -39.23
N VAL A 522 13.72 11.48 -38.93
CA VAL A 522 14.49 12.11 -37.84
C VAL A 522 14.73 13.57 -38.19
N LEU A 523 14.23 14.47 -37.38
CA LEU A 523 14.35 15.92 -37.53
C LEU A 523 15.57 16.47 -36.82
N ASN A 524 15.90 15.92 -35.66
CA ASN A 524 17.04 16.29 -34.84
C ASN A 524 17.46 15.15 -33.93
N GLN A 525 18.69 15.23 -33.41
CA GLN A 525 19.28 14.30 -32.47
C GLN A 525 20.06 15.06 -31.41
N ILE A 526 19.89 14.66 -30.14
CA ILE A 526 20.77 15.04 -29.03
C ILE A 526 21.66 13.85 -28.72
N GLY A 527 22.95 14.09 -28.50
CA GLY A 527 23.94 13.05 -28.29
C GLY A 527 24.57 12.53 -29.59
N THR A 528 25.72 11.90 -29.47
CA THR A 528 26.46 11.27 -30.59
C THR A 528 26.21 9.77 -30.55
N THR A 529 25.63 9.22 -31.63
CA THR A 529 25.29 7.81 -31.71
C THR A 529 26.46 6.90 -31.35
N GLY A 530 26.25 6.02 -30.36
CA GLY A 530 27.22 5.06 -29.85
C GLY A 530 28.25 5.66 -28.86
N SER A 531 28.24 6.96 -28.59
CA SER A 531 29.10 7.58 -27.61
C SER A 531 28.33 7.84 -26.32
N CYS A 532 28.46 6.92 -25.37
CA CYS A 532 27.66 6.86 -24.15
C CYS A 532 28.42 7.45 -22.94
N VAL A 533 28.91 8.67 -23.08
CA VAL A 533 29.60 9.42 -22.03
C VAL A 533 28.91 10.75 -21.78
N HIS A 534 28.92 11.23 -20.55
CA HIS A 534 28.42 12.56 -20.24
C HIS A 534 29.41 13.63 -20.72
N ASN A 535 29.07 14.29 -21.80
CA ASN A 535 29.85 15.40 -22.36
C ASN A 535 28.93 16.36 -23.16
N PRO A 536 27.97 17.03 -22.47
CA PRO A 536 26.98 17.86 -23.13
C PRO A 536 27.60 19.09 -23.79
N PRO A 537 27.04 19.59 -24.90
CA PRO A 537 25.80 19.16 -25.54
C PRO A 537 25.99 18.04 -26.59
N THR A 538 27.21 17.56 -26.79
CA THR A 538 27.55 16.67 -27.92
C THR A 538 27.32 15.18 -27.64
N GLU A 539 27.37 14.77 -26.38
CA GLU A 539 27.26 13.37 -25.99
C GLU A 539 26.36 13.26 -24.75
N VAL A 540 25.58 12.19 -24.66
CA VAL A 540 24.72 11.87 -23.51
C VAL A 540 25.07 10.49 -22.95
N GLY A 541 25.07 10.37 -21.65
CA GLY A 541 25.60 9.23 -20.89
C GLY A 541 24.61 8.07 -20.71
N GLY A 542 24.06 7.53 -21.77
CA GLY A 542 23.03 6.47 -21.73
C GLY A 542 21.71 7.06 -21.23
N PRO A 543 20.93 7.68 -22.11
CA PRO A 543 19.65 8.28 -21.74
C PRO A 543 18.62 7.21 -21.40
N ASN A 544 17.82 7.46 -20.35
CA ASN A 544 16.81 6.56 -19.83
C ASN A 544 15.47 7.27 -19.61
N GLY A 545 15.38 8.54 -19.96
CA GLY A 545 14.17 9.34 -19.94
C GLY A 545 14.39 10.59 -20.77
N ASP A 546 13.34 11.06 -21.44
CA ASP A 546 13.36 12.26 -22.27
C ASP A 546 12.09 13.12 -22.07
N THR A 547 11.72 13.38 -20.81
CA THR A 547 10.49 14.03 -20.40
C THR A 547 10.32 15.42 -20.99
N PRO A 548 9.23 15.70 -21.75
CA PRO A 548 8.98 17.01 -22.34
C PRO A 548 8.58 18.05 -21.27
N LEU A 549 9.08 19.28 -21.42
CA LEU A 549 8.74 20.41 -20.56
C LEU A 549 7.74 21.38 -21.22
N ALA A 550 7.09 22.20 -20.38
CA ALA A 550 6.08 23.16 -20.83
C ALA A 550 6.62 24.23 -21.78
N ASP A 551 7.91 24.55 -21.71
CA ASP A 551 8.62 25.49 -22.60
C ASP A 551 9.09 24.86 -23.92
N GLY A 552 8.89 23.55 -24.08
CA GLY A 552 9.28 22.76 -25.26
C GLY A 552 10.66 22.14 -25.16
N ASN A 553 11.40 22.34 -24.09
CA ASN A 553 12.64 21.64 -23.79
C ASN A 553 12.36 20.19 -23.38
N VAL A 554 13.41 19.39 -23.23
CA VAL A 554 13.34 18.02 -22.72
C VAL A 554 14.31 17.84 -21.57
N LEU A 555 13.85 17.16 -20.51
CA LEU A 555 14.69 16.67 -19.43
C LEU A 555 15.20 15.28 -19.81
N VAL A 556 16.50 15.06 -19.70
CA VAL A 556 17.16 13.81 -20.00
C VAL A 556 17.83 13.28 -18.76
N SER A 557 17.48 12.06 -18.33
CA SER A 557 18.25 11.33 -17.34
C SER A 557 19.37 10.54 -18.01
N GLU A 558 20.56 10.59 -17.42
CA GLU A 558 21.75 9.91 -17.92
C GLU A 558 22.21 8.89 -16.88
N THR A 559 22.01 7.63 -17.15
CA THR A 559 22.32 6.54 -16.22
C THR A 559 23.81 6.30 -16.02
N ARG A 560 24.61 6.66 -17.02
CA ARG A 560 26.08 6.57 -16.97
C ARG A 560 26.67 7.85 -16.40
N GLY A 561 26.73 7.93 -15.10
CA GLY A 561 27.29 9.07 -14.36
C GLY A 561 26.30 9.83 -13.51
N SER A 562 25.02 9.40 -13.50
CA SER A 562 23.98 9.96 -12.62
C SER A 562 23.73 11.46 -12.85
N TYR A 563 23.53 11.85 -14.12
CA TYR A 563 23.23 13.22 -14.49
C TYR A 563 21.77 13.40 -14.88
N ILE A 564 21.25 14.61 -14.64
CA ILE A 564 20.03 15.12 -15.26
C ILE A 564 20.43 16.35 -16.05
N SER A 565 19.96 16.42 -17.31
CA SER A 565 20.27 17.52 -18.24
C SER A 565 19.00 18.03 -18.90
N GLU A 566 18.89 19.35 -19.09
CA GLU A 566 17.83 19.97 -19.87
C GLU A 566 18.39 20.44 -21.21
N TYR A 567 17.72 20.06 -22.29
CA TYR A 567 18.10 20.44 -23.64
C TYR A 567 16.94 21.11 -24.38
N THR A 568 17.28 22.06 -25.24
CA THR A 568 16.32 22.58 -26.22
C THR A 568 16.04 21.54 -27.30
N PRO A 569 14.93 21.63 -28.05
CA PRO A 569 14.68 20.75 -29.22
C PRO A 569 15.75 20.82 -30.32
N SER A 570 16.55 21.89 -30.34
CA SER A 570 17.69 22.04 -31.26
C SER A 570 18.97 21.35 -30.77
N GLY A 571 18.96 20.76 -29.56
CA GLY A 571 20.11 20.08 -28.96
C GLY A 571 21.06 20.98 -28.17
N SER A 572 20.67 22.24 -27.88
CA SER A 572 21.49 23.11 -27.04
C SER A 572 21.24 22.77 -25.56
N LEU A 573 22.34 22.63 -24.81
CA LEU A 573 22.26 22.42 -23.35
C LEU A 573 21.74 23.69 -22.67
N VAL A 574 20.73 23.55 -21.80
CA VAL A 574 20.22 24.62 -20.94
C VAL A 574 20.91 24.56 -19.57
N TRP A 575 20.91 23.41 -18.95
CA TRP A 575 21.66 23.09 -17.73
C TRP A 575 21.90 21.59 -17.60
N THR A 576 22.86 21.22 -16.75
CA THR A 576 23.13 19.84 -16.36
C THR A 576 23.54 19.77 -14.90
N VAL A 577 23.21 18.69 -14.21
CA VAL A 577 23.57 18.47 -12.81
C VAL A 577 23.85 17.00 -12.54
N HIS A 578 24.87 16.74 -11.73
CA HIS A 578 25.15 15.43 -11.17
C HIS A 578 24.35 15.22 -9.89
N LEU A 579 23.63 14.10 -9.77
CA LEU A 579 22.89 13.73 -8.56
C LEU A 579 23.66 12.68 -7.74
N PRO A 580 23.64 12.77 -6.40
CA PRO A 580 24.28 11.79 -5.51
C PRO A 580 23.43 10.53 -5.34
N ILE A 581 22.88 10.00 -6.43
CA ILE A 581 22.09 8.76 -6.52
C ILE A 581 22.71 7.86 -7.57
N ALA A 582 22.38 6.57 -7.55
CA ALA A 582 23.09 5.62 -8.40
C ALA A 582 22.51 5.49 -9.81
N TYR A 583 21.20 5.69 -9.96
CA TYR A 583 20.52 5.48 -11.24
C TYR A 583 19.28 6.38 -11.33
N PRO A 584 19.43 7.64 -11.77
CA PRO A 584 18.28 8.50 -12.01
C PRO A 584 17.45 7.98 -13.17
N SER A 585 16.14 7.88 -12.99
CA SER A 585 15.19 7.45 -14.02
C SER A 585 14.03 8.44 -14.07
N ASP A 586 13.57 8.74 -15.28
CA ASP A 586 12.37 9.49 -15.65
C ASP A 586 12.15 10.78 -14.84
N PRO A 587 12.94 11.83 -15.09
CA PRO A 587 12.87 13.05 -14.32
C PRO A 587 11.63 13.86 -14.65
N GLN A 588 10.97 14.39 -13.60
CA GLN A 588 9.78 15.24 -13.71
C GLN A 588 10.07 16.64 -13.19
N GLN A 589 9.52 17.69 -13.83
CA GLN A 589 9.55 19.04 -13.32
C GLN A 589 8.33 19.34 -12.46
N LEU A 590 8.53 19.59 -11.17
CA LEU A 590 7.46 19.94 -10.21
C LEU A 590 7.29 21.46 -10.04
N GLY A 591 8.29 22.22 -10.40
CA GLY A 591 8.30 23.68 -10.26
C GLY A 591 9.50 24.33 -10.97
N PRO A 592 9.67 25.66 -10.88
CA PRO A 592 10.73 26.38 -11.61
C PRO A 592 12.16 25.91 -11.27
N ASP A 593 12.39 25.47 -10.04
CA ASP A 593 13.67 24.93 -9.55
C ASP A 593 13.42 23.74 -8.61
N LEU A 594 12.41 22.94 -8.93
CA LEU A 594 12.06 21.71 -8.19
C LEU A 594 11.78 20.60 -9.20
N TYR A 595 12.52 19.52 -9.06
CA TYR A 595 12.46 18.35 -9.93
C TYR A 595 12.36 17.08 -9.09
N MET A 596 11.90 16.01 -9.69
CA MET A 596 11.80 14.68 -9.07
C MET A 596 12.31 13.63 -10.05
N CYS A 597 12.86 12.54 -9.55
CA CYS A 597 13.09 11.31 -10.32
C CYS A 597 13.07 10.08 -9.42
N ALA A 598 12.90 8.92 -10.02
CA ALA A 598 13.15 7.66 -9.35
C ALA A 598 14.66 7.38 -9.28
N ASP A 599 15.11 6.69 -8.21
CA ASP A 599 16.43 6.07 -8.13
C ASP A 599 16.27 4.56 -8.29
N TYR A 600 16.53 4.09 -9.51
CA TYR A 600 16.33 2.71 -9.94
C TYR A 600 17.33 1.76 -9.31
N THR A 601 17.25 1.59 -8.00
CA THR A 601 18.15 0.77 -7.19
C THR A 601 17.36 -0.21 -6.31
N ASN A 602 18.06 -1.03 -5.53
CA ASN A 602 17.49 -1.90 -4.52
C ASN A 602 18.26 -1.77 -3.20
N PRO A 603 17.70 -1.14 -2.15
CA PRO A 603 16.39 -0.48 -2.09
C PRO A 603 16.29 0.72 -3.02
N GLY A 604 15.14 0.84 -3.71
CA GLY A 604 14.82 1.95 -4.59
C GLY A 604 14.43 3.20 -3.83
N GLY A 605 14.42 4.34 -4.52
CA GLY A 605 14.07 5.63 -3.92
C GLY A 605 13.30 6.55 -4.86
N ILE A 606 12.72 7.58 -4.29
CA ILE A 606 12.18 8.75 -4.98
C ILE A 606 12.90 9.96 -4.40
N VAL A 607 13.44 10.82 -5.24
CA VAL A 607 14.16 12.00 -4.79
C VAL A 607 13.59 13.27 -5.43
N GLU A 608 13.47 14.33 -4.64
CA GLU A 608 13.30 15.68 -5.17
C GLU A 608 14.62 16.43 -5.07
N PHE A 609 14.91 17.22 -6.09
CA PHE A 609 16.17 17.96 -6.21
C PHE A 609 15.99 19.30 -6.92
N ASN A 610 16.99 20.15 -6.85
CA ASN A 610 17.05 21.43 -7.59
C ASN A 610 18.17 21.43 -8.64
N LYS A 611 18.22 22.48 -9.47
CA LYS A 611 19.25 22.66 -10.53
C LYS A 611 20.69 22.73 -9.98
N ALA A 612 20.85 22.97 -8.68
CA ALA A 612 22.16 22.93 -8.02
C ALA A 612 22.56 21.50 -7.56
N GLY A 613 21.72 20.48 -7.78
CA GLY A 613 21.96 19.09 -7.36
C GLY A 613 21.75 18.85 -5.87
N GLN A 614 21.12 19.79 -5.18
CA GLN A 614 20.77 19.57 -3.77
C GLN A 614 19.55 18.65 -3.69
N ILE A 615 19.64 17.58 -2.95
CA ILE A 615 18.50 16.72 -2.64
C ILE A 615 17.65 17.44 -1.58
N LEU A 616 16.39 17.70 -1.93
CA LEU A 616 15.42 18.41 -1.09
C LEU A 616 14.52 17.45 -0.34
N TYR A 617 14.24 16.30 -0.93
CA TYR A 617 13.46 15.21 -0.35
C TYR A 617 14.03 13.85 -0.77
N THR A 618 13.88 12.85 0.10
CA THR A 618 14.18 11.45 -0.23
C THR A 618 13.17 10.53 0.42
N TYR A 619 12.55 9.67 -0.38
CA TYR A 619 11.91 8.46 0.08
C TYR A 619 12.83 7.27 -0.19
N ARG A 620 13.12 6.48 0.85
CA ARG A 620 13.88 5.24 0.70
C ARG A 620 13.67 4.34 1.92
N ALA A 621 12.68 3.48 1.86
CA ALA A 621 12.46 2.48 2.91
C ALA A 621 13.48 1.34 2.78
N PRO A 622 14.22 0.98 3.84
CA PRO A 622 15.31 0.00 3.76
C PRO A 622 14.79 -1.44 3.63
N SER A 623 13.57 -1.73 4.10
CA SER A 623 13.01 -3.08 4.16
C SER A 623 11.47 -3.05 4.26
N GLY A 624 10.87 -4.23 4.32
CA GLY A 624 9.42 -4.39 4.48
C GLY A 624 8.62 -4.13 3.23
N ILE A 625 7.31 -4.00 3.39
CA ILE A 625 6.39 -3.78 2.27
C ILE A 625 6.56 -2.40 1.63
N ASN A 626 7.02 -1.40 2.40
CA ASN A 626 7.26 -0.03 1.94
C ASN A 626 8.53 0.10 1.08
N ARG A 627 9.46 -0.89 1.13
CA ARG A 627 10.66 -0.85 0.31
C ARG A 627 10.30 -0.93 -1.18
N LEU A 628 10.81 0.00 -1.97
CA LEU A 628 10.79 -0.09 -3.44
C LEU A 628 11.99 -0.93 -3.92
N ASN A 629 11.82 -1.57 -5.07
CA ASN A 629 12.85 -2.37 -5.71
C ASN A 629 12.92 -2.03 -7.20
N GLN A 630 13.84 -1.15 -7.52
CA GLN A 630 14.06 -0.62 -8.86
C GLN A 630 12.78 0.06 -9.41
N PRO A 631 12.28 1.14 -8.77
CA PRO A 631 11.24 1.97 -9.37
C PRO A 631 11.81 2.66 -10.61
N SER A 632 11.14 2.56 -11.76
CA SER A 632 11.59 3.25 -12.98
C SER A 632 10.96 4.63 -13.11
N LEU A 633 9.65 4.76 -13.00
CA LEU A 633 8.95 6.05 -13.05
C LEU A 633 8.35 6.41 -11.68
N ALA A 634 8.48 7.68 -11.28
CA ALA A 634 7.78 8.24 -10.13
C ALA A 634 7.22 9.63 -10.45
N GLU A 635 5.98 9.90 -10.03
CA GLU A 635 5.27 11.13 -10.33
C GLU A 635 4.56 11.70 -9.10
N LEU A 636 4.51 13.03 -8.99
CA LEU A 636 3.70 13.73 -8.00
C LEU A 636 2.28 13.93 -8.55
N LEU A 637 1.30 13.24 -7.95
CA LEU A 637 -0.08 13.37 -8.35
C LEU A 637 -0.72 14.68 -7.84
N PRO A 638 -1.80 15.17 -8.49
CA PRO A 638 -2.56 16.33 -8.02
C PRO A 638 -3.10 16.17 -6.58
N SER A 639 -3.27 14.95 -6.11
CA SER A 639 -3.63 14.63 -4.73
C SER A 639 -2.52 14.95 -3.71
N GLY A 640 -1.28 15.15 -4.17
CA GLY A 640 -0.12 15.42 -3.33
C GLY A 640 0.58 14.16 -2.83
N VAL A 641 0.29 12.97 -3.40
CA VAL A 641 1.03 11.73 -3.15
C VAL A 641 1.97 11.44 -4.32
N PHE A 642 3.05 10.71 -4.06
CA PHE A 642 3.85 10.13 -5.13
C PHE A 642 3.22 8.81 -5.59
N MET A 643 3.08 8.64 -6.90
CA MET A 643 2.83 7.34 -7.53
C MET A 643 4.13 6.85 -8.13
N ALA A 644 4.42 5.56 -7.97
CA ALA A 644 5.58 4.92 -8.60
C ALA A 644 5.23 3.50 -9.05
N ASN A 645 5.79 3.07 -10.14
CA ASN A 645 5.90 1.66 -10.45
C ASN A 645 7.08 1.07 -9.64
N ASP A 646 6.91 -0.15 -9.19
CA ASP A 646 7.86 -0.86 -8.33
C ASP A 646 8.17 -2.20 -9.01
N ASP A 647 9.01 -2.12 -10.05
CA ASP A 647 9.22 -3.14 -11.08
C ASP A 647 9.40 -4.53 -10.51
N TYR A 648 10.43 -4.72 -9.70
CA TYR A 648 10.78 -6.03 -9.16
C TYR A 648 10.02 -6.39 -7.89
N ARG A 649 9.01 -5.59 -7.55
CA ARG A 649 7.98 -5.98 -6.57
C ARG A 649 6.62 -6.20 -7.23
N ASN A 650 6.55 -6.09 -8.57
CA ASN A 650 5.38 -6.41 -9.37
C ASN A 650 4.14 -5.60 -8.98
N ARG A 651 4.31 -4.30 -8.72
CA ARG A 651 3.21 -3.43 -8.26
C ARG A 651 3.34 -1.97 -8.67
N MET A 652 2.22 -1.27 -8.63
CA MET A 652 2.14 0.18 -8.50
C MET A 652 2.04 0.54 -7.03
N ALA A 653 2.65 1.63 -6.60
CA ALA A 653 2.66 2.08 -5.21
C ALA A 653 2.40 3.59 -5.10
N ALA A 654 1.48 4.00 -4.20
CA ALA A 654 1.29 5.40 -3.85
C ALA A 654 1.81 5.67 -2.44
N ILE A 655 2.53 6.78 -2.27
CA ILE A 655 3.27 7.12 -1.06
C ILE A 655 2.92 8.54 -0.64
N ASP A 656 2.46 8.73 0.60
CA ASP A 656 2.31 10.06 1.21
C ASP A 656 3.70 10.63 1.52
N PRO A 657 4.15 11.72 0.85
CA PRO A 657 5.50 12.26 1.07
C PRO A 657 5.71 12.84 2.46
N THR A 658 4.66 13.25 3.16
CA THR A 658 4.74 13.84 4.51
C THR A 658 5.03 12.78 5.58
N THR A 659 4.35 11.64 5.49
CA THR A 659 4.47 10.54 6.46
C THR A 659 5.38 9.42 5.97
N GLN A 660 5.73 9.43 4.68
CA GLN A 660 6.41 8.36 3.95
C GLN A 660 5.66 7.02 3.99
N ALA A 661 4.36 7.06 4.26
CA ALA A 661 3.51 5.87 4.31
C ALA A 661 3.14 5.41 2.90
N LEU A 662 3.15 4.10 2.69
CA LEU A 662 2.48 3.48 1.54
C LEU A 662 0.96 3.60 1.78
N VAL A 663 0.27 4.38 0.95
CA VAL A 663 -1.16 4.68 1.11
C VAL A 663 -2.05 3.97 0.10
N TRP A 664 -1.47 3.43 -0.96
CA TRP A 664 -2.17 2.60 -1.93
C TRP A 664 -1.20 1.66 -2.64
N ASN A 665 -1.71 0.54 -3.13
CA ASN A 665 -0.95 -0.47 -3.83
C ASN A 665 -1.84 -1.24 -4.80
N TYR A 666 -1.38 -1.48 -6.03
CA TYR A 666 -1.97 -2.39 -6.99
C TYR A 666 -0.91 -3.36 -7.49
N GLY A 667 -1.24 -4.62 -7.55
CA GLY A 667 -0.28 -5.70 -7.71
C GLY A 667 -0.07 -6.45 -6.38
N VAL A 668 0.37 -7.70 -6.45
CA VAL A 668 0.73 -8.50 -5.28
C VAL A 668 2.24 -8.40 -5.08
N PRO A 669 2.72 -7.72 -4.02
CA PRO A 669 4.15 -7.49 -3.84
C PRO A 669 4.96 -8.79 -3.90
N ASP A 670 6.03 -8.78 -4.69
CA ASP A 670 6.96 -9.89 -4.88
C ASP A 670 6.36 -11.14 -5.60
N VAL A 671 5.13 -11.03 -6.12
CA VAL A 671 4.46 -12.10 -6.89
C VAL A 671 4.20 -11.62 -8.31
N ALA A 672 4.89 -12.20 -9.27
CA ALA A 672 4.63 -11.96 -10.69
C ALA A 672 3.46 -12.83 -11.18
N GLY A 673 2.48 -12.23 -11.84
CA GLY A 673 1.33 -12.97 -12.36
C GLY A 673 0.48 -12.19 -13.36
N THR A 674 -0.51 -12.87 -13.93
CA THR A 674 -1.43 -12.33 -14.95
C THR A 674 -2.89 -12.28 -14.51
N ALA A 675 -3.22 -12.80 -13.32
CA ALA A 675 -4.57 -12.77 -12.78
C ALA A 675 -5.01 -11.33 -12.45
N PRO A 676 -6.31 -11.05 -12.33
CA PRO A 676 -6.78 -9.74 -11.88
C PRO A 676 -6.12 -9.34 -10.56
N GLY A 677 -5.55 -8.14 -10.49
CA GLY A 677 -4.79 -7.68 -9.35
C GLY A 677 -3.32 -8.11 -9.31
N GLU A 678 -2.82 -8.83 -10.31
CA GLU A 678 -1.41 -9.19 -10.44
C GLU A 678 -0.74 -8.45 -11.59
N LEU A 679 0.53 -8.12 -11.40
CA LEU A 679 1.43 -7.51 -12.40
C LEU A 679 2.72 -8.34 -12.49
N ASN A 680 3.50 -8.08 -13.52
CA ASN A 680 4.83 -8.66 -13.68
C ASN A 680 5.78 -7.60 -14.22
N THR A 681 6.62 -7.08 -13.35
CA THR A 681 7.59 -6.03 -13.70
C THR A 681 6.90 -4.86 -14.43
N PRO A 682 5.91 -4.17 -13.80
CA PRO A 682 5.33 -2.97 -14.39
C PRO A 682 6.43 -1.93 -14.54
N ASP A 683 6.43 -1.17 -15.65
CA ASP A 683 7.39 -0.11 -15.86
C ASP A 683 6.71 1.26 -15.92
N GLY A 684 6.30 1.79 -17.03
CA GLY A 684 5.64 3.08 -17.10
C GLY A 684 4.16 3.07 -16.72
N PHE A 685 3.66 4.25 -16.41
CA PHE A 685 2.23 4.48 -16.15
C PHE A 685 1.81 5.90 -16.54
N ASP A 686 0.50 6.12 -16.70
CA ASP A 686 -0.07 7.45 -16.89
C ASP A 686 -1.49 7.53 -16.35
N ILE A 687 -1.97 8.74 -16.08
CA ILE A 687 -3.31 9.00 -15.54
C ILE A 687 -4.12 9.77 -16.56
N LEU A 688 -5.36 9.34 -16.78
CA LEU A 688 -6.32 10.03 -17.63
C LEU A 688 -7.49 10.58 -16.81
N ASN A 689 -7.71 11.87 -16.89
CA ASN A 689 -8.87 12.55 -16.32
C ASN A 689 -10.13 12.41 -17.21
N PRO A 690 -11.34 12.66 -16.67
CA PRO A 690 -12.58 12.63 -17.43
C PRO A 690 -12.61 13.58 -18.65
N ASP A 691 -11.89 14.67 -18.59
CA ASP A 691 -11.79 15.66 -19.66
C ASP A 691 -10.77 15.29 -20.76
N GLY A 692 -10.11 14.15 -20.61
CA GLY A 692 -9.07 13.68 -21.54
C GLY A 692 -7.67 14.23 -21.25
N SER A 693 -7.49 15.03 -20.20
CA SER A 693 -6.18 15.53 -19.79
C SER A 693 -5.38 14.47 -19.02
N THR A 694 -4.06 14.58 -19.12
CA THR A 694 -3.10 13.79 -18.35
C THR A 694 -2.40 14.70 -17.35
N PRO A 695 -2.76 14.66 -16.06
CA PRO A 695 -2.24 15.63 -15.09
C PRO A 695 -0.75 15.49 -14.83
N THR A 696 -0.20 14.33 -15.08
CA THR A 696 1.21 13.99 -14.88
C THR A 696 2.07 14.32 -16.11
N HIS A 697 1.46 14.27 -17.31
CA HIS A 697 2.12 14.60 -18.58
C HIS A 697 1.38 15.71 -19.36
N PRO A 698 1.22 16.92 -18.80
CA PRO A 698 0.39 17.97 -19.42
C PRO A 698 1.00 18.56 -20.69
N THR A 699 2.23 18.24 -21.00
CA THR A 699 3.01 18.77 -22.13
C THR A 699 2.96 17.87 -23.37
N THR A 700 2.42 16.67 -23.23
CA THR A 700 2.27 15.71 -24.35
C THR A 700 1.14 16.12 -25.30
N GLY A 701 1.18 15.59 -26.54
CA GLY A 701 0.24 15.89 -27.64
C GLY A 701 -1.03 15.06 -27.64
#